data_7b5ca7118ae8245c88a8f12b0e735e80
#
_entry.id   7b5ca7118ae8245c88a8f12b0e735e80
#
_cell.length_a   1.000
_cell.length_b   1.000
_cell.length_c   1.000
_cell.angle_alpha   90.00
_cell.angle_beta   90.00
_cell.angle_gamma   90.00
#
_symmetry.space_group_name_H-M   'P 1'
#
loop_
_entity.id
_entity.type
_entity.pdbx_description
1 polymer ?
#
loop_
_entity_poly.entity_id
_entity_poly.type
_entity_poly.pdbx_seq_one_letter_code
_entity_poly.pdbx_strand_id
1 'polypeptide(L)'
;MNKIKLLIISTLIMVCAISNAQTIVASKATSNTVSIAVRDSASTDPIWGAVVTVYDKKDSLINLTDANGQVSIDRFKIKSDSITIKVRQMGYFEKTLREPLAKSGTTYFTVLLKEDPTTLNEIIIKADAVAMVMRGDTTVFNSAAFKTMEGDVLRKMLEQFPGVKIEGDNVMFNGQRINRILLNGKNMFGKDIGNAMDMILSKEVKSIKIYNMDSVDDLAKNKTEAKERVIDVQTWNPIKNISEINNTLQAGIINGNQSEFNERNSFKESLKLGYYSLSKMPRITADFLAQNNSSEFSSPLRQYSGAISIAKEFAQKGGYSANLSFNSQKVKSHTEESIVHSALSAWPDRKDSTMKDERNNGKNLNLTGRAYRISGKNIFEVSGVASYSDEDTFNRNFATIDNNGEITGYDRIRSNNQTGASVTLHAGYTRKFAKRKRTLKVQPSISFASAKGNGLSIDTTTYTISREWLVRDKQSSSLDPAINIYWTEPLAKNTLLDLSTTWSYRQVDMQDLNTDMQSGRLDLNRTQDFLQKNLKQTVSGKIKYGRLNDGLFISSGISLVRNAMNVNERESLMKDWSKDYIIPAATLIIGYTKKSFNLHAEYVEEDNMPTLYQLRNVLDYANPLYLSAGNNDLKMPVKRTLDLRAGLSFPKNAMSLVMSLNAGFQSNKIVQQTVYYQEREYLEEYGYYAEKGSCLVRPVNISGAYNLVSAINLDKYFSSIHSDLSLTLDYNRSSEPFFIETDRHTELNDTYSLLCMFKMNSEKHQLMFIPELSYVEDALDGELSYSSLSPSLSAEYTQRIGEHFEFNGHLYAYASFTNKKDLNYSNLTLDSSLSWLFGKDNRCRVSVFGKNLTNSLGGWSNSVTQQFVQHVTNQYLGRQFGIGFTYIFSKR
;
A
#
# COMPACT_ATOMS: atom_id res chain seq x y z
N MET A 1 29.44 2.82 -15.81
CA MET A 1 30.09 3.66 -14.78
C MET A 1 30.05 5.16 -15.08
N ASN A 2 30.16 5.64 -16.31
CA ASN A 2 30.15 7.08 -16.60
C ASN A 2 28.74 7.73 -16.57
N LYS A 3 27.68 7.00 -16.90
CA LYS A 3 26.29 7.51 -16.88
C LYS A 3 25.74 7.64 -15.45
N ILE A 4 26.13 6.78 -14.52
CA ILE A 4 25.74 6.84 -13.10
C ILE A 4 26.42 8.02 -12.39
N LYS A 5 27.68 8.32 -12.73
CA LYS A 5 28.35 9.51 -12.23
C LYS A 5 27.67 10.80 -12.64
N LEU A 6 27.08 10.84 -13.85
CA LEU A 6 26.36 12.02 -14.33
C LEU A 6 25.02 12.24 -13.61
N LEU A 7 24.30 11.17 -13.30
CA LEU A 7 23.01 11.23 -12.60
C LEU A 7 23.18 11.63 -11.12
N ILE A 8 24.18 11.07 -10.45
CA ILE A 8 24.50 11.41 -9.05
C ILE A 8 25.05 12.84 -8.95
N ILE A 9 25.87 13.27 -9.92
CA ILE A 9 26.40 14.62 -9.96
C ILE A 9 25.29 15.65 -10.28
N SER A 10 24.34 15.34 -11.17
CA SER A 10 23.22 16.24 -11.46
C SER A 10 22.28 16.40 -10.25
N THR A 11 22.04 15.33 -9.49
CA THR A 11 21.23 15.37 -8.26
C THR A 11 21.96 16.10 -7.13
N LEU A 12 23.28 15.92 -6.99
CA LEU A 12 24.08 16.62 -6.01
C LEU A 12 24.27 18.11 -6.34
N ILE A 13 24.42 18.47 -7.61
CA ILE A 13 24.52 19.86 -8.06
C ILE A 13 23.20 20.62 -7.84
N MET A 14 22.05 19.95 -8.00
CA MET A 14 20.75 20.53 -7.72
C MET A 14 20.53 20.78 -6.22
N VAL A 15 21.10 19.93 -5.36
CA VAL A 15 21.07 20.11 -3.89
C VAL A 15 22.03 21.23 -3.44
N CYS A 16 23.19 21.39 -4.08
CA CYS A 16 24.13 22.45 -3.75
C CYS A 16 23.71 23.85 -4.24
N ALA A 17 22.88 23.95 -5.29
CA ALA A 17 22.40 25.25 -5.77
C ALA A 17 21.37 25.91 -4.85
N ILE A 18 20.82 25.18 -3.87
CA ILE A 18 19.79 25.68 -2.92
C ILE A 18 20.43 26.20 -1.61
N SER A 19 21.73 26.03 -1.37
CA SER A 19 22.35 26.33 -0.09
C SER A 19 22.78 27.81 0.11
N ASN A 20 22.47 28.72 -0.83
CA ASN A 20 22.77 30.16 -0.67
C ASN A 20 21.56 31.00 -0.21
N ALA A 21 20.73 30.50 0.71
CA ALA A 21 19.76 31.34 1.40
C ALA A 21 20.38 31.95 2.66
N GLN A 22 20.63 33.24 2.60
CA GLN A 22 21.18 34.04 3.67
C GLN A 22 20.42 33.91 4.99
N THR A 23 21.14 33.62 6.04
CA THR A 23 20.68 33.63 7.42
C THR A 23 20.37 35.04 7.86
N ILE A 24 19.09 35.43 7.99
CA ILE A 24 18.68 36.65 8.67
C ILE A 24 18.59 36.34 10.16
N VAL A 25 19.50 36.92 10.91
CA VAL A 25 19.50 36.94 12.38
C VAL A 25 18.33 37.81 12.86
N ALA A 26 17.33 37.20 13.48
CA ALA A 26 16.23 37.92 14.08
C ALA A 26 16.70 38.54 15.40
N SER A 27 16.89 39.83 15.45
CA SER A 27 16.98 40.59 16.69
C SER A 27 15.64 40.60 17.41
N LYS A 28 15.67 40.45 18.74
CA LYS A 28 14.53 40.55 19.64
C LYS A 28 14.00 41.99 19.67
N ALA A 29 13.12 42.37 18.77
CA ALA A 29 12.39 43.61 18.82
C ALA A 29 11.10 43.39 19.64
N THR A 30 10.86 44.24 20.64
CA THR A 30 9.55 44.37 21.32
C THR A 30 8.50 44.60 20.25
N SER A 31 7.56 43.64 20.10
CA SER A 31 6.57 43.69 19.03
C SER A 31 5.52 44.76 19.29
N ASN A 32 5.58 45.87 18.55
CA ASN A 32 4.50 46.86 18.45
C ASN A 32 3.51 46.35 17.40
N THR A 33 2.43 45.67 17.81
CA THR A 33 1.45 45.09 16.88
C THR A 33 0.03 45.51 17.24
N VAL A 34 -0.84 45.56 16.23
CA VAL A 34 -2.29 45.65 16.39
C VAL A 34 -2.88 44.26 16.16
N SER A 35 -3.45 43.69 17.22
CA SER A 35 -4.07 42.36 17.16
C SER A 35 -5.59 42.51 17.17
N ILE A 36 -6.26 41.92 16.17
CA ILE A 36 -7.70 41.97 16.00
C ILE A 36 -8.25 40.57 16.08
N ALA A 37 -9.12 40.30 17.07
CA ALA A 37 -9.83 39.02 17.19
C ALA A 37 -11.26 39.17 16.67
N VAL A 38 -11.69 38.33 15.77
CA VAL A 38 -13.06 38.28 15.22
C VAL A 38 -13.76 37.06 15.78
N ARG A 39 -14.92 37.28 16.42
CA ARG A 39 -15.67 36.21 17.07
C ARG A 39 -17.15 36.30 16.70
N ASP A 40 -17.84 35.18 16.78
CA ASP A 40 -19.29 35.10 16.70
C ASP A 40 -19.93 35.78 17.93
N SER A 41 -20.99 36.58 17.71
CA SER A 41 -21.61 37.33 18.80
C SER A 41 -22.46 36.47 19.75
N ALA A 42 -22.92 35.29 19.33
CA ALA A 42 -23.77 34.40 20.09
C ALA A 42 -22.97 33.28 20.78
N SER A 43 -22.05 32.66 20.08
CA SER A 43 -21.25 31.49 20.54
C SER A 43 -19.89 31.90 21.13
N THR A 44 -19.41 33.12 20.84
CA THR A 44 -18.04 33.62 21.14
C THR A 44 -16.94 32.81 20.45
N ASP A 45 -17.30 31.90 19.53
CA ASP A 45 -16.35 31.11 18.77
C ASP A 45 -15.52 31.98 17.81
N PRO A 46 -14.25 31.65 17.58
CA PRO A 46 -13.41 32.41 16.65
C PRO A 46 -13.89 32.22 15.21
N ILE A 47 -14.05 33.35 14.50
CA ILE A 47 -14.43 33.37 13.11
C ILE A 47 -13.17 33.35 12.25
N TRP A 48 -12.90 32.22 11.61
CA TRP A 48 -11.78 32.02 10.72
C TRP A 48 -12.09 32.53 9.31
N GLY A 49 -11.08 33.11 8.64
CA GLY A 49 -11.20 33.56 7.26
C GLY A 49 -12.03 34.84 7.09
N ALA A 50 -12.39 35.54 8.16
CA ALA A 50 -13.04 36.84 8.05
C ALA A 50 -12.07 37.84 7.41
N VAL A 51 -12.57 38.62 6.46
CA VAL A 51 -11.82 39.69 5.80
C VAL A 51 -11.79 40.89 6.75
N VAL A 52 -10.61 41.20 7.25
CA VAL A 52 -10.38 42.39 8.10
C VAL A 52 -9.66 43.43 7.26
N THR A 53 -10.35 44.54 7.00
CA THR A 53 -9.78 45.70 6.32
C THR A 53 -9.53 46.80 7.34
N VAL A 54 -8.29 47.21 7.51
CA VAL A 54 -7.89 48.30 8.37
C VAL A 54 -7.58 49.52 7.53
N TYR A 55 -8.35 50.58 7.71
CA TYR A 55 -8.15 51.84 7.01
C TYR A 55 -7.32 52.81 7.88
N ASP A 56 -6.28 53.37 7.31
CA ASP A 56 -5.42 54.39 7.86
C ASP A 56 -5.39 55.59 6.93
N LYS A 57 -6.20 56.61 7.21
CA LYS A 57 -6.44 57.80 6.33
C LYS A 57 -6.82 57.43 4.91
N LYS A 58 -5.84 57.40 3.97
CA LYS A 58 -6.03 57.04 2.54
C LYS A 58 -5.55 55.64 2.19
N ASP A 59 -4.83 54.98 3.08
CA ASP A 59 -4.29 53.64 2.90
C ASP A 59 -5.20 52.60 3.54
N SER A 60 -5.22 51.38 2.97
CA SER A 60 -5.94 50.24 3.53
C SER A 60 -5.08 48.98 3.55
N LEU A 61 -5.15 48.23 4.64
CA LEU A 61 -4.50 46.94 4.81
C LEU A 61 -5.59 45.88 4.92
N ILE A 62 -5.55 44.88 4.02
CA ILE A 62 -6.51 43.79 4.00
C ILE A 62 -5.83 42.52 4.49
N ASN A 63 -6.41 41.84 5.47
CA ASN A 63 -5.92 40.59 6.03
C ASN A 63 -7.11 39.62 6.29
N LEU A 64 -6.80 38.36 6.44
CA LEU A 64 -7.79 37.34 6.81
C LEU A 64 -7.49 36.85 8.23
N THR A 65 -8.52 36.61 9.05
CA THR A 65 -8.35 36.00 10.37
C THR A 65 -7.82 34.58 10.27
N ASP A 66 -6.93 34.20 11.18
CA ASP A 66 -6.39 32.86 11.33
C ASP A 66 -7.41 31.88 11.94
N ALA A 67 -6.97 30.65 12.23
CA ALA A 67 -7.82 29.59 12.83
C ALA A 67 -8.34 29.95 14.22
N ASN A 68 -7.72 30.90 14.92
CA ASN A 68 -8.15 31.44 16.22
C ASN A 68 -8.99 32.69 16.06
N GLY A 69 -9.36 33.05 14.82
CA GLY A 69 -10.10 34.27 14.53
C GLY A 69 -9.25 35.53 14.67
N GLN A 70 -7.90 35.45 14.62
CA GLN A 70 -7.01 36.56 14.89
C GLN A 70 -6.28 37.06 13.64
N VAL A 71 -6.04 38.35 13.63
CA VAL A 71 -5.16 39.06 12.68
C VAL A 71 -4.18 39.92 13.49
N SER A 72 -2.90 39.80 13.16
CA SER A 72 -1.85 40.68 13.74
C SER A 72 -1.24 41.51 12.62
N ILE A 73 -1.23 42.81 12.82
CA ILE A 73 -0.70 43.83 11.92
C ILE A 73 0.42 44.58 12.63
N ASP A 74 1.53 44.72 11.97
CA ASP A 74 2.67 45.49 12.47
C ASP A 74 2.28 46.95 12.58
N ARG A 75 2.45 47.55 13.79
CA ARG A 75 2.11 48.93 14.07
C ARG A 75 2.85 49.94 13.19
N PHE A 76 4.04 49.62 12.71
CA PHE A 76 4.82 50.46 11.78
C PHE A 76 4.17 50.65 10.42
N LYS A 77 3.24 49.80 10.03
CA LYS A 77 2.44 49.91 8.81
C LYS A 77 1.27 50.88 8.90
N ILE A 78 0.99 51.38 10.10
CA ILE A 78 -0.13 52.30 10.40
C ILE A 78 0.46 53.64 10.87
N LYS A 79 0.12 54.70 10.16
CA LYS A 79 0.66 56.07 10.40
C LYS A 79 -0.19 56.93 11.33
N SER A 80 -1.43 56.55 11.60
CA SER A 80 -2.39 57.30 12.39
C SER A 80 -2.47 56.82 13.85
N ASP A 81 -2.95 57.68 14.74
CA ASP A 81 -3.26 57.36 16.12
C ASP A 81 -4.66 56.72 16.29
N SER A 82 -5.43 56.59 15.21
CA SER A 82 -6.71 55.85 15.17
C SER A 82 -6.89 55.16 13.84
N ILE A 83 -7.57 54.02 13.85
CA ILE A 83 -7.86 53.22 12.69
C ILE A 83 -9.35 52.93 12.55
N THR A 84 -9.81 52.71 11.35
CA THR A 84 -11.13 52.14 11.08
C THR A 84 -10.95 50.70 10.67
N ILE A 85 -11.55 49.80 11.49
CA ILE A 85 -11.51 48.34 11.23
C ILE A 85 -12.86 47.95 10.63
N LYS A 86 -12.86 47.42 9.44
CA LYS A 86 -14.04 46.90 8.76
C LYS A 86 -13.88 45.39 8.61
N VAL A 87 -14.84 44.64 9.16
CA VAL A 87 -14.81 43.18 9.12
C VAL A 87 -15.99 42.63 8.34
N ARG A 88 -15.70 41.72 7.39
CA ARG A 88 -16.69 41.02 6.58
C ARG A 88 -16.47 39.53 6.70
N GLN A 89 -17.56 38.80 6.79
CA GLN A 89 -17.57 37.34 6.67
C GLN A 89 -18.90 36.92 6.06
N MET A 90 -18.84 35.95 5.13
CA MET A 90 -20.05 35.39 4.53
C MET A 90 -20.94 34.77 5.64
N GLY A 91 -22.24 35.08 5.61
CA GLY A 91 -23.16 34.64 6.65
C GLY A 91 -23.19 35.53 7.89
N TYR A 92 -22.53 36.69 7.92
CA TYR A 92 -22.51 37.63 9.00
C TYR A 92 -22.75 39.06 8.50
N PHE A 93 -23.43 39.87 9.31
CA PHE A 93 -23.51 41.29 9.05
C PHE A 93 -22.13 41.94 9.14
N GLU A 94 -21.83 42.77 8.16
CA GLU A 94 -20.59 43.56 8.14
C GLU A 94 -20.54 44.48 9.35
N LYS A 95 -19.36 44.58 9.99
CA LYS A 95 -19.15 45.49 11.14
C LYS A 95 -17.96 46.40 10.89
N THR A 96 -18.17 47.67 11.21
CA THR A 96 -17.13 48.70 11.15
C THR A 96 -16.94 49.32 12.52
N LEU A 97 -15.70 49.41 12.98
CA LEU A 97 -15.29 50.04 14.25
C LEU A 97 -14.23 51.08 13.94
N ARG A 98 -14.26 52.19 14.73
CA ARG A 98 -13.22 53.23 14.71
C ARG A 98 -12.61 53.31 16.08
N GLU A 99 -11.35 52.97 16.18
CA GLU A 99 -10.69 52.80 17.50
C GLU A 99 -9.34 53.53 17.54
N PRO A 100 -9.01 54.12 18.67
CA PRO A 100 -7.70 54.72 18.91
C PRO A 100 -6.64 53.64 19.11
N LEU A 101 -5.40 53.95 18.73
CA LEU A 101 -4.25 53.07 18.91
C LEU A 101 -3.37 53.54 20.09
N ALA A 102 -2.86 52.57 20.84
CA ALA A 102 -1.84 52.87 21.86
C ALA A 102 -0.56 53.40 21.19
N LYS A 103 0.09 54.36 21.84
CA LYS A 103 1.35 54.95 21.34
C LYS A 103 2.52 53.96 21.36
N SER A 104 2.49 52.94 22.19
CA SER A 104 3.51 51.88 22.27
C SER A 104 2.90 50.58 22.80
N GLY A 105 3.48 49.43 22.40
CA GLY A 105 3.01 48.12 22.79
C GLY A 105 1.98 47.51 21.83
N THR A 106 1.41 46.35 22.20
CA THR A 106 0.39 45.64 21.41
C THR A 106 -1.00 46.14 21.76
N THR A 107 -1.76 46.61 20.77
CA THR A 107 -3.16 46.99 20.94
C THR A 107 -4.06 45.83 20.50
N TYR A 108 -5.02 45.47 21.37
CA TYR A 108 -5.96 44.35 21.11
C TYR A 108 -7.37 44.89 20.87
N PHE A 109 -8.00 44.40 19.81
CA PHE A 109 -9.41 44.65 19.48
C PHE A 109 -10.16 43.35 19.34
N THR A 110 -11.40 43.30 19.85
CA THR A 110 -12.31 42.18 19.64
C THR A 110 -13.53 42.64 18.86
N VAL A 111 -13.77 42.04 17.70
CA VAL A 111 -14.91 42.33 16.84
C VAL A 111 -15.89 41.14 16.92
N LEU A 112 -17.09 41.42 17.45
CA LEU A 112 -18.18 40.43 17.47
C LEU A 112 -19.05 40.63 16.24
N LEU A 113 -19.17 39.61 15.41
CA LEU A 113 -20.06 39.59 14.23
C LEU A 113 -21.35 38.86 14.56
N LYS A 114 -22.47 39.39 14.11
CA LYS A 114 -23.79 38.77 14.23
C LYS A 114 -24.11 38.03 12.94
N GLU A 115 -24.62 36.78 13.04
CA GLU A 115 -25.06 36.03 11.90
C GLU A 115 -26.17 36.75 11.11
N ASP A 116 -26.06 36.72 9.76
CA ASP A 116 -27.06 37.25 8.82
C ASP A 116 -27.77 36.07 8.14
N PRO A 117 -29.00 35.71 8.56
CA PRO A 117 -29.74 34.60 7.97
C PRO A 117 -30.30 34.93 6.59
N THR A 118 -30.20 36.16 6.08
CA THR A 118 -30.82 36.59 4.81
C THR A 118 -29.87 36.54 3.61
N THR A 119 -28.58 36.29 3.79
CA THR A 119 -27.59 36.25 2.70
C THR A 119 -27.52 34.88 2.00
N LEU A 120 -28.64 34.33 1.58
CA LEU A 120 -28.72 33.15 0.68
C LEU A 120 -29.16 33.56 -0.73
N ASN A 121 -28.73 34.69 -1.24
CA ASN A 121 -28.83 34.99 -2.67
C ASN A 121 -27.45 34.82 -3.31
N GLU A 122 -27.39 33.92 -4.26
CA GLU A 122 -26.28 33.59 -5.12
C GLU A 122 -25.61 34.83 -5.72
N ILE A 123 -24.51 35.26 -5.10
CA ILE A 123 -23.60 36.21 -5.73
C ILE A 123 -22.53 35.37 -6.43
N ILE A 124 -22.65 35.19 -7.72
CA ILE A 124 -21.59 34.66 -8.57
C ILE A 124 -20.44 35.67 -8.58
N ILE A 125 -19.53 35.54 -7.62
CA ILE A 125 -18.25 36.24 -7.70
C ILE A 125 -17.36 35.38 -8.62
N LYS A 126 -17.21 35.82 -9.88
CA LYS A 126 -16.14 35.37 -10.78
C LYS A 126 -14.82 35.98 -10.30
N ALA A 127 -14.31 35.53 -9.19
CA ALA A 127 -12.91 35.63 -8.84
C ALA A 127 -12.38 34.20 -8.80
N ASP A 128 -11.32 33.92 -9.56
CA ASP A 128 -10.65 32.63 -9.53
C ASP A 128 -10.29 32.28 -8.07
N ALA A 129 -11.01 31.33 -7.48
CA ALA A 129 -10.76 30.90 -6.13
C ALA A 129 -9.36 30.30 -6.08
N VAL A 130 -8.48 30.84 -5.24
CA VAL A 130 -7.13 30.30 -5.07
C VAL A 130 -7.25 28.84 -4.61
N ALA A 131 -6.84 27.91 -5.46
CA ALA A 131 -7.06 26.49 -5.26
C ALA A 131 -6.33 25.96 -4.02
N MET A 132 -5.10 26.44 -3.79
CA MET A 132 -4.23 25.96 -2.71
C MET A 132 -3.49 27.14 -2.03
N VAL A 133 -3.50 27.17 -0.70
CA VAL A 133 -2.78 28.16 0.09
C VAL A 133 -2.00 27.44 1.19
N MET A 134 -0.73 27.81 1.38
CA MET A 134 0.07 27.30 2.50
C MET A 134 0.10 28.30 3.64
N ARG A 135 -0.20 27.86 4.84
CA ARG A 135 -0.18 28.65 6.09
C ARG A 135 0.68 27.93 7.14
N GLY A 136 1.92 28.36 7.29
CA GLY A 136 2.89 27.67 8.14
C GLY A 136 3.21 26.28 7.60
N ASP A 137 2.87 25.23 8.36
CA ASP A 137 2.99 23.81 7.99
C ASP A 137 1.68 23.22 7.44
N THR A 138 0.62 24.03 7.37
CA THR A 138 -0.72 23.61 6.94
C THR A 138 -0.97 24.00 5.48
N THR A 139 -1.30 23.03 4.65
CA THR A 139 -1.81 23.26 3.30
C THR A 139 -3.33 23.31 3.34
N VAL A 140 -3.92 24.36 2.79
CA VAL A 140 -5.36 24.57 2.74
C VAL A 140 -5.81 24.55 1.29
N PHE A 141 -6.75 23.66 0.96
CA PHE A 141 -7.42 23.58 -0.34
C PHE A 141 -8.82 24.18 -0.22
N ASN A 142 -9.17 25.03 -1.16
CA ASN A 142 -10.50 25.63 -1.24
C ASN A 142 -11.38 24.77 -2.14
N SER A 143 -12.44 24.15 -1.61
CA SER A 143 -13.32 23.26 -2.37
C SER A 143 -13.96 23.93 -3.58
N ALA A 144 -14.23 25.23 -3.53
CA ALA A 144 -14.84 25.96 -4.63
C ALA A 144 -13.99 26.02 -5.90
N ALA A 145 -12.67 25.80 -5.79
CA ALA A 145 -11.76 25.76 -6.93
C ALA A 145 -11.80 24.42 -7.69
N PHE A 146 -12.33 23.36 -7.07
CA PHE A 146 -12.33 22.00 -7.60
C PHE A 146 -13.75 21.58 -7.96
N LYS A 147 -13.99 21.29 -9.23
CA LYS A 147 -15.31 20.91 -9.72
C LYS A 147 -15.55 19.42 -9.53
N THR A 148 -16.70 19.10 -8.98
CA THR A 148 -17.19 17.73 -8.78
C THR A 148 -18.61 17.61 -9.32
N MET A 149 -19.02 16.41 -9.70
CA MET A 149 -20.40 16.14 -10.10
C MET A 149 -21.32 16.07 -8.88
N GLU A 150 -22.62 16.28 -9.10
CA GLU A 150 -23.58 16.07 -8.05
C GLU A 150 -23.59 14.59 -7.62
N GLY A 151 -23.49 14.37 -6.31
CA GLY A 151 -23.37 13.03 -5.74
C GLY A 151 -21.94 12.52 -5.58
N ASP A 152 -20.94 13.24 -6.11
CA ASP A 152 -19.54 12.89 -5.88
C ASP A 152 -19.19 12.94 -4.38
N VAL A 153 -18.36 12.01 -3.96
CA VAL A 153 -17.83 11.89 -2.61
C VAL A 153 -16.46 12.57 -2.49
N LEU A 154 -16.01 12.75 -1.25
CA LEU A 154 -14.71 13.38 -0.93
C LEU A 154 -13.54 12.76 -1.70
N ARG A 155 -13.56 11.46 -1.97
CA ARG A 155 -12.55 10.74 -2.76
C ARG A 155 -12.33 11.43 -4.10
N LYS A 156 -13.41 11.70 -4.85
CA LYS A 156 -13.35 12.36 -6.16
C LYS A 156 -12.82 13.79 -6.10
N MET A 157 -13.04 14.48 -5.00
CA MET A 157 -12.47 15.81 -4.80
C MET A 157 -10.98 15.73 -4.44
N LEU A 158 -10.58 14.81 -3.57
CA LEU A 158 -9.16 14.64 -3.18
C LEU A 158 -8.28 14.20 -4.34
N GLU A 159 -8.81 13.39 -5.28
CA GLU A 159 -8.11 12.97 -6.50
C GLU A 159 -7.67 14.12 -7.40
N GLN A 160 -8.29 15.32 -7.25
CA GLN A 160 -7.95 16.52 -8.01
C GLN A 160 -6.89 17.38 -7.31
N PHE A 161 -6.50 17.07 -6.07
CA PHE A 161 -5.61 17.95 -5.34
C PHE A 161 -4.15 17.71 -5.71
N PRO A 162 -3.41 18.77 -6.09
CA PRO A 162 -2.00 18.65 -6.41
C PRO A 162 -1.21 18.03 -5.24
N GLY A 163 -0.41 17.02 -5.54
CA GLY A 163 0.38 16.28 -4.56
C GLY A 163 -0.39 15.23 -3.75
N VAL A 164 -1.68 15.05 -3.98
CA VAL A 164 -2.47 13.96 -3.38
C VAL A 164 -2.47 12.76 -4.32
N LYS A 165 -2.08 11.60 -3.81
CA LYS A 165 -2.13 10.32 -4.50
C LYS A 165 -3.00 9.36 -3.70
N ILE A 166 -3.96 8.71 -4.37
CA ILE A 166 -4.90 7.78 -3.73
C ILE A 166 -4.74 6.41 -4.40
N GLU A 167 -4.39 5.40 -3.61
CA GLU A 167 -4.29 4.01 -4.03
C GLU A 167 -5.18 3.16 -3.11
N GLY A 168 -6.37 2.81 -3.58
CA GLY A 168 -7.40 2.20 -2.74
C GLY A 168 -7.77 3.10 -1.56
N ASP A 169 -7.53 2.65 -0.34
CA ASP A 169 -7.75 3.44 0.90
C ASP A 169 -6.49 4.16 1.40
N ASN A 170 -5.36 4.00 0.70
CA ASN A 170 -4.14 4.72 1.05
C ASN A 170 -4.13 6.09 0.38
N VAL A 171 -3.98 7.12 1.18
CA VAL A 171 -3.85 8.51 0.72
C VAL A 171 -2.46 9.01 1.06
N MET A 172 -1.77 9.54 0.08
CA MET A 172 -0.47 10.19 0.24
C MET A 172 -0.58 11.66 -0.14
N PHE A 173 0.16 12.52 0.53
CA PHE A 173 0.31 13.92 0.18
C PHE A 173 1.80 14.29 0.15
N ASN A 174 2.29 14.73 -1.01
CA ASN A 174 3.71 15.00 -1.27
C ASN A 174 4.62 13.84 -0.83
N GLY A 175 4.26 12.61 -1.18
CA GLY A 175 4.99 11.39 -0.83
C GLY A 175 4.88 10.94 0.64
N GLN A 176 4.11 11.65 1.48
CA GLN A 176 3.89 11.28 2.88
C GLN A 176 2.49 10.74 3.10
N ARG A 177 2.41 9.61 3.80
CA ARG A 177 1.13 8.95 4.08
C ARG A 177 0.24 9.79 4.99
N ILE A 178 -1.04 9.91 4.65
CA ILE A 178 -2.10 10.42 5.51
C ILE A 178 -2.51 9.32 6.49
N ASN A 179 -2.58 9.64 7.75
CA ASN A 179 -2.87 8.68 8.81
C ASN A 179 -4.34 8.66 9.21
N ARG A 180 -5.06 9.77 9.02
CA ARG A 180 -6.49 9.86 9.32
C ARG A 180 -7.16 11.06 8.65
N ILE A 181 -8.48 10.96 8.50
CA ILE A 181 -9.35 12.06 8.08
C ILE A 181 -10.18 12.53 9.27
N LEU A 182 -10.10 13.82 9.56
CA LEU A 182 -10.91 14.50 10.57
C LEU A 182 -12.09 15.18 9.89
N LEU A 183 -13.18 15.33 10.61
CA LEU A 183 -14.35 16.10 10.18
C LEU A 183 -14.55 17.26 11.16
N ASN A 184 -14.36 18.49 10.69
CA ASN A 184 -14.40 19.71 11.50
C ASN A 184 -13.52 19.62 12.77
N GLY A 185 -12.28 19.11 12.61
CA GLY A 185 -11.31 18.92 13.69
C GLY A 185 -11.58 17.72 14.60
N LYS A 186 -12.63 16.92 14.33
CA LYS A 186 -13.03 15.79 15.18
C LYS A 186 -12.82 14.46 14.46
N ASN A 187 -12.38 13.45 15.20
CA ASN A 187 -12.16 12.11 14.69
C ASN A 187 -13.48 11.31 14.69
N MET A 188 -14.21 11.33 13.56
CA MET A 188 -15.46 10.58 13.39
C MET A 188 -15.20 9.16 12.87
N PHE A 189 -14.24 9.00 11.98
CA PHE A 189 -13.99 7.76 11.26
C PHE A 189 -12.85 6.91 11.85
N GLY A 190 -12.14 7.42 12.89
CA GLY A 190 -10.98 6.72 13.46
C GLY A 190 -9.80 6.72 12.48
N LYS A 191 -9.32 5.54 12.11
CA LYS A 191 -8.29 5.33 11.09
C LYS A 191 -8.85 4.84 9.74
N ASP A 192 -10.15 4.81 9.61
CA ASP A 192 -10.85 4.34 8.43
C ASP A 192 -10.92 5.48 7.39
N ILE A 193 -9.86 5.59 6.59
CA ILE A 193 -9.72 6.64 5.59
C ILE A 193 -10.66 6.38 4.41
N GLY A 194 -10.82 5.12 3.99
CA GLY A 194 -11.67 4.73 2.89
C GLY A 194 -13.11 5.17 3.12
N ASN A 195 -13.70 4.76 4.24
CA ASN A 195 -15.06 5.16 4.59
C ASN A 195 -15.20 6.68 4.78
N ALA A 196 -14.19 7.37 5.32
CA ALA A 196 -14.23 8.83 5.41
C ALA A 196 -14.30 9.48 4.02
N MET A 197 -13.54 8.97 3.05
CA MET A 197 -13.54 9.48 1.67
C MET A 197 -14.85 9.18 0.92
N ASP A 198 -15.45 8.03 1.18
CA ASP A 198 -16.64 7.57 0.43
C ASP A 198 -17.95 8.06 1.02
N MET A 199 -17.96 8.50 2.29
CA MET A 199 -19.18 8.94 2.97
C MET A 199 -19.40 10.44 3.03
N ILE A 200 -18.37 11.26 2.86
CA ILE A 200 -18.50 12.71 2.86
C ILE A 200 -18.79 13.15 1.42
N LEU A 201 -19.94 13.81 1.19
CA LEU A 201 -20.25 14.34 -0.14
C LEU A 201 -19.41 15.57 -0.45
N SER A 202 -18.86 15.65 -1.65
CA SER A 202 -18.06 16.78 -2.11
C SER A 202 -18.78 18.12 -1.96
N LYS A 203 -20.10 18.19 -2.20
CA LYS A 203 -20.93 19.40 -2.05
C LYS A 203 -20.98 19.96 -0.62
N GLU A 204 -20.69 19.13 0.38
CA GLU A 204 -20.70 19.56 1.80
C GLU A 204 -19.38 20.12 2.26
N VAL A 205 -18.33 19.87 1.49
CA VAL A 205 -16.98 20.30 1.84
C VAL A 205 -16.81 21.77 1.56
N LYS A 206 -16.43 22.54 2.59
CA LYS A 206 -16.11 23.96 2.51
C LYS A 206 -14.64 24.19 2.18
N SER A 207 -13.76 23.46 2.88
CA SER A 207 -12.32 23.50 2.67
C SER A 207 -11.66 22.27 3.26
N ILE A 208 -10.47 21.95 2.81
CA ILE A 208 -9.69 20.83 3.33
C ILE A 208 -8.33 21.35 3.78
N LYS A 209 -7.93 20.99 5.00
CA LYS A 209 -6.64 21.31 5.58
C LYS A 209 -5.80 20.05 5.70
N ILE A 210 -4.56 20.10 5.25
CA ILE A 210 -3.59 19.01 5.45
C ILE A 210 -2.46 19.54 6.33
N TYR A 211 -2.27 18.93 7.49
CA TYR A 211 -1.28 19.36 8.46
C TYR A 211 -0.77 18.20 9.33
N ASN A 212 0.31 18.44 10.05
CA ASN A 212 0.88 17.49 10.98
C ASN A 212 0.39 17.78 12.41
N MET A 213 -0.18 16.75 13.07
CA MET A 213 -0.64 16.86 14.46
C MET A 213 0.02 15.82 15.35
N ASP A 214 0.11 16.09 16.66
CA ASP A 214 0.52 15.07 17.62
C ASP A 214 -0.59 13.99 17.69
N SER A 215 -0.27 12.76 17.36
CA SER A 215 -1.23 11.66 17.42
C SER A 215 -1.59 11.32 18.86
N VAL A 216 -2.87 11.11 19.14
CA VAL A 216 -3.32 10.57 20.45
C VAL A 216 -2.75 9.17 20.66
N ASP A 217 -2.66 8.36 19.58
CA ASP A 217 -2.01 7.06 19.59
C ASP A 217 -0.50 7.18 19.82
N ASP A 218 0.15 8.23 19.31
CA ASP A 218 1.58 8.45 19.50
C ASP A 218 1.88 9.02 20.87
N LEU A 219 1.00 9.85 21.41
CA LEU A 219 1.03 10.21 22.82
C LEU A 219 0.87 9.00 23.72
N ALA A 220 0.05 8.03 23.30
CA ALA A 220 -0.16 6.78 23.99
C ALA A 220 1.01 5.80 23.82
N LYS A 221 1.61 5.74 22.62
CA LYS A 221 2.70 4.83 22.28
C LYS A 221 4.08 5.42 22.52
N ASN A 222 4.16 6.67 22.95
CA ASN A 222 5.41 7.44 23.06
C ASN A 222 6.25 7.50 21.79
N LYS A 223 5.63 7.42 20.63
CA LYS A 223 6.28 7.83 19.40
C LYS A 223 6.43 9.35 19.42
N THR A 224 7.46 9.82 20.11
CA THR A 224 7.85 11.23 20.10
C THR A 224 8.46 11.67 18.76
N GLU A 225 8.46 10.79 17.78
CA GLU A 225 9.30 10.88 16.59
C GLU A 225 8.58 11.41 15.38
N ALA A 226 7.30 11.09 15.23
CA ALA A 226 6.53 11.52 14.08
C ALA A 226 5.26 12.23 14.52
N LYS A 227 4.98 13.37 13.91
CA LYS A 227 3.64 13.92 13.88
C LYS A 227 2.80 13.13 12.89
N GLU A 228 1.56 12.83 13.26
CA GLU A 228 0.58 12.21 12.37
C GLU A 228 0.14 13.22 11.32
N ARG A 229 0.23 12.86 10.03
CA ARG A 229 -0.28 13.72 8.96
C ARG A 229 -1.76 13.44 8.76
N VAL A 230 -2.56 14.50 8.80
CA VAL A 230 -4.01 14.39 8.77
C VAL A 230 -4.63 15.30 7.71
N ILE A 231 -5.74 14.83 7.15
CA ILE A 231 -6.68 15.65 6.39
C ILE A 231 -7.80 16.07 7.31
N ASP A 232 -8.06 17.34 7.46
CA ASP A 232 -9.20 17.89 8.21
C ASP A 232 -10.19 18.53 7.23
N VAL A 233 -11.31 17.85 7.05
CA VAL A 233 -12.40 18.27 6.17
C VAL A 233 -13.30 19.20 6.94
N GLN A 234 -13.38 20.44 6.49
CA GLN A 234 -14.31 21.45 7.03
C GLN A 234 -15.58 21.43 6.18
N THR A 235 -16.74 21.26 6.81
CA THR A 235 -18.04 21.24 6.12
C THR A 235 -18.80 22.55 6.34
N TRP A 236 -19.73 22.86 5.43
CA TRP A 236 -20.59 24.03 5.57
C TRP A 236 -21.47 23.94 6.84
N ASN A 237 -22.04 22.75 7.09
CA ASN A 237 -22.87 22.48 8.25
C ASN A 237 -22.20 21.44 9.16
N PRO A 238 -22.30 21.54 10.49
CA PRO A 238 -21.76 20.54 11.39
C PRO A 238 -22.47 19.20 11.23
N ILE A 239 -21.72 18.14 10.93
CA ILE A 239 -22.23 16.78 10.84
C ILE A 239 -21.99 16.10 12.17
N LYS A 240 -23.06 15.62 12.83
CA LYS A 240 -22.98 14.90 14.12
C LYS A 240 -22.99 13.40 13.97
N ASN A 241 -23.79 12.89 13.05
CA ASN A 241 -23.95 11.46 12.80
C ASN A 241 -24.07 11.25 11.29
N ILE A 242 -23.58 10.11 10.81
CA ILE A 242 -23.81 9.63 9.43
C ILE A 242 -24.34 8.22 9.53
N SER A 243 -25.48 7.95 8.89
CA SER A 243 -25.99 6.61 8.66
C SER A 243 -26.03 6.37 7.18
N GLU A 244 -25.50 5.25 6.72
CA GLU A 244 -25.43 4.91 5.31
C GLU A 244 -25.91 3.49 5.04
N ILE A 245 -26.62 3.34 3.93
CA ILE A 245 -26.95 2.05 3.30
C ILE A 245 -26.54 2.20 1.83
N ASN A 246 -25.62 1.37 1.37
CA ASN A 246 -25.25 1.27 -0.03
C ASN A 246 -25.49 -0.18 -0.48
N ASN A 247 -26.40 -0.36 -1.40
CA ASN A 247 -26.71 -1.67 -1.98
C ASN A 247 -26.50 -1.61 -3.48
N THR A 248 -25.76 -2.56 -4.02
CA THR A 248 -25.54 -2.71 -5.45
C THR A 248 -25.84 -4.14 -5.84
N LEU A 249 -26.73 -4.31 -6.81
CA LEU A 249 -27.10 -5.57 -7.42
C LEU A 249 -26.79 -5.51 -8.91
N GLN A 250 -26.07 -6.49 -9.42
CA GLN A 250 -25.75 -6.61 -10.84
C GLN A 250 -26.02 -8.04 -11.31
N ALA A 251 -26.61 -8.18 -12.47
CA ALA A 251 -26.80 -9.46 -13.14
C ALA A 251 -26.41 -9.31 -14.62
N GLY A 252 -25.76 -10.30 -15.17
CA GLY A 252 -25.30 -10.27 -16.56
C GLY A 252 -25.16 -11.64 -17.18
N ILE A 253 -24.96 -11.65 -18.48
CA ILE A 253 -24.71 -12.83 -19.30
C ILE A 253 -23.29 -12.71 -19.84
N ILE A 254 -22.55 -13.81 -19.80
CA ILE A 254 -21.20 -13.94 -20.37
C ILE A 254 -21.31 -14.63 -21.73
N ASN A 255 -20.83 -14.00 -22.76
CA ASN A 255 -20.73 -14.55 -24.09
C ASN A 255 -19.27 -14.72 -24.49
N GLY A 256 -18.70 -15.89 -24.23
CA GLY A 256 -17.34 -16.24 -24.57
C GLY A 256 -17.19 -17.72 -24.92
N ASN A 257 -16.16 -18.04 -25.72
CA ASN A 257 -15.84 -19.40 -26.18
C ASN A 257 -15.20 -20.27 -25.08
N GLN A 258 -15.77 -20.31 -23.90
CA GLN A 258 -15.24 -21.14 -22.81
C GLN A 258 -15.97 -22.47 -22.80
N SER A 259 -15.45 -23.43 -23.54
CA SER A 259 -16.05 -24.77 -23.70
C SER A 259 -16.04 -25.63 -22.44
N GLU A 260 -15.25 -25.31 -21.43
CA GLU A 260 -15.11 -26.13 -20.22
C GLU A 260 -15.85 -25.58 -18.98
N PHE A 261 -16.19 -24.28 -18.93
CA PHE A 261 -16.91 -23.70 -17.81
C PHE A 261 -18.32 -23.33 -18.26
N ASN A 262 -19.28 -24.19 -18.01
CA ASN A 262 -20.70 -24.00 -18.36
C ASN A 262 -21.41 -22.83 -17.63
N GLU A 263 -20.71 -21.90 -17.04
CA GLU A 263 -21.30 -20.78 -16.30
C GLU A 263 -21.40 -19.53 -17.18
N ARG A 264 -22.53 -19.34 -17.82
CA ARG A 264 -22.83 -18.20 -18.71
C ARG A 264 -23.38 -16.97 -17.97
N ASN A 265 -23.58 -17.04 -16.67
CA ASN A 265 -24.20 -15.99 -15.89
C ASN A 265 -23.22 -15.32 -14.95
N SER A 266 -23.29 -14.01 -14.86
CA SER A 266 -22.59 -13.22 -13.83
C SER A 266 -23.60 -12.63 -12.85
N PHE A 267 -23.22 -12.57 -11.58
CA PHE A 267 -24.02 -11.98 -10.51
C PHE A 267 -23.09 -11.28 -9.51
N LYS A 268 -23.50 -10.11 -9.05
CA LYS A 268 -22.84 -9.40 -7.95
C LYS A 268 -23.88 -8.70 -7.10
N GLU A 269 -23.84 -8.95 -5.81
CA GLU A 269 -24.58 -8.21 -4.80
C GLU A 269 -23.61 -7.70 -3.74
N SER A 270 -23.66 -6.42 -3.44
CA SER A 270 -22.91 -5.82 -2.34
C SER A 270 -23.82 -4.97 -1.49
N LEU A 271 -23.76 -5.17 -0.18
CA LEU A 271 -24.49 -4.39 0.81
C LEU A 271 -23.50 -3.83 1.82
N LYS A 272 -23.47 -2.51 1.97
CA LYS A 272 -22.67 -1.82 2.96
C LYS A 272 -23.58 -1.01 3.88
N LEU A 273 -23.46 -1.24 5.17
CA LEU A 273 -24.18 -0.53 6.22
C LEU A 273 -23.18 0.18 7.11
N GLY A 274 -23.39 1.45 7.40
CA GLY A 274 -22.52 2.22 8.26
C GLY A 274 -23.27 3.15 9.20
N TYR A 275 -22.87 3.17 10.47
CA TYR A 275 -23.30 4.15 11.45
C TYR A 275 -22.08 4.77 12.11
N TYR A 276 -21.91 6.07 11.93
CA TYR A 276 -20.82 6.85 12.46
C TYR A 276 -21.35 7.98 13.32
N SER A 277 -20.81 8.16 14.51
CA SER A 277 -21.31 9.15 15.47
C SER A 277 -20.20 9.81 16.25
N LEU A 278 -20.31 11.13 16.45
CA LEU A 278 -19.51 11.91 17.39
C LEU A 278 -20.05 11.82 18.82
N SER A 279 -21.18 11.17 19.02
CA SER A 279 -21.89 11.04 20.29
C SER A 279 -21.37 9.86 21.14
N LYS A 280 -22.14 9.52 22.19
CA LYS A 280 -21.83 8.39 23.10
C LYS A 280 -21.96 7.00 22.46
N MET A 281 -22.57 6.88 21.29
CA MET A 281 -22.77 5.58 20.62
C MET A 281 -21.49 5.09 19.96
N PRO A 282 -21.25 3.77 19.89
CA PRO A 282 -20.15 3.21 19.11
C PRO A 282 -20.40 3.38 17.60
N ARG A 283 -19.34 3.43 16.84
CA ARG A 283 -19.36 3.29 15.39
C ARG A 283 -19.60 1.82 15.03
N ILE A 284 -20.51 1.55 14.10
CA ILE A 284 -20.84 0.20 13.65
C ILE A 284 -20.83 0.20 12.13
N THR A 285 -20.15 -0.77 11.52
CA THR A 285 -20.20 -1.03 10.08
C THR A 285 -20.47 -2.50 9.82
N ALA A 286 -21.20 -2.79 8.75
CA ALA A 286 -21.40 -4.12 8.25
C ALA A 286 -21.31 -4.10 6.72
N ASP A 287 -20.50 -4.99 6.16
CA ASP A 287 -20.31 -5.14 4.73
C ASP A 287 -20.61 -6.59 4.34
N PHE A 288 -21.28 -6.77 3.21
CA PHE A 288 -21.55 -8.07 2.63
C PHE A 288 -21.36 -8.04 1.12
N LEU A 289 -20.73 -9.07 0.58
CA LEU A 289 -20.51 -9.25 -0.86
C LEU A 289 -20.85 -10.69 -1.24
N ALA A 290 -21.68 -10.86 -2.25
CA ALA A 290 -21.87 -12.11 -2.96
C ALA A 290 -21.65 -11.88 -4.45
N GLN A 291 -20.77 -12.66 -5.06
CA GLN A 291 -20.52 -12.54 -6.49
C GLN A 291 -20.19 -13.88 -7.13
N ASN A 292 -20.57 -13.99 -8.41
CA ASN A 292 -20.23 -15.10 -9.28
C ASN A 292 -19.83 -14.53 -10.63
N ASN A 293 -18.64 -14.86 -11.12
CA ASN A 293 -18.12 -14.45 -12.44
C ASN A 293 -18.21 -12.94 -12.75
N SER A 294 -18.36 -12.11 -11.72
CA SER A 294 -18.49 -10.64 -11.90
C SER A 294 -17.18 -9.91 -11.77
N SER A 295 -16.10 -10.64 -11.45
CA SER A 295 -14.77 -10.05 -11.29
C SER A 295 -14.15 -9.73 -12.65
N GLU A 296 -13.27 -8.73 -12.66
CA GLU A 296 -12.41 -8.40 -13.80
C GLU A 296 -11.30 -9.44 -14.02
N PHE A 297 -11.31 -10.53 -13.22
CA PHE A 297 -10.29 -11.57 -13.23
C PHE A 297 -10.57 -12.64 -14.29
N SER A 298 -9.51 -13.22 -14.75
CA SER A 298 -9.45 -14.21 -15.82
C SER A 298 -10.09 -15.56 -15.49
N SER A 299 -10.42 -15.83 -14.22
CA SER A 299 -10.91 -17.15 -13.78
C SER A 299 -12.32 -17.09 -13.21
N PRO A 300 -13.17 -18.10 -13.44
CA PRO A 300 -14.47 -18.21 -12.80
C PRO A 300 -14.33 -18.18 -11.28
N LEU A 301 -15.00 -17.22 -10.65
CA LEU A 301 -14.92 -16.98 -9.22
C LEU A 301 -16.33 -16.95 -8.62
N ARG A 302 -16.56 -17.76 -7.59
CA ARG A 302 -17.69 -17.59 -6.65
C ARG A 302 -17.16 -17.11 -5.33
N GLN A 303 -17.64 -15.99 -4.84
CA GLN A 303 -17.20 -15.41 -3.59
C GLN A 303 -18.40 -14.94 -2.75
N TYR A 304 -18.33 -15.25 -1.47
CA TYR A 304 -19.20 -14.72 -0.43
C TYR A 304 -18.31 -14.16 0.67
N SER A 305 -18.45 -12.91 1.00
CA SER A 305 -17.69 -12.31 2.11
C SER A 305 -18.57 -11.36 2.91
N GLY A 306 -18.23 -11.18 4.16
CA GLY A 306 -18.87 -10.21 5.01
C GLY A 306 -17.99 -9.82 6.18
N ALA A 307 -18.21 -8.62 6.68
CA ALA A 307 -17.51 -8.10 7.85
C ALA A 307 -18.45 -7.26 8.70
N ILE A 308 -18.31 -7.38 10.01
CA ILE A 308 -18.97 -6.52 10.99
C ILE A 308 -17.91 -5.91 11.88
N SER A 309 -17.92 -4.59 11.99
CA SER A 309 -16.98 -3.87 12.85
C SER A 309 -17.73 -3.00 13.86
N ILE A 310 -17.18 -2.97 15.07
CA ILE A 310 -17.62 -2.06 16.13
C ILE A 310 -16.40 -1.34 16.71
N ALA A 311 -16.50 -0.03 16.91
CA ALA A 311 -15.40 0.72 17.51
C ALA A 311 -15.93 1.92 18.30
N LYS A 312 -15.23 2.26 19.38
CA LYS A 312 -15.48 3.45 20.18
C LYS A 312 -14.19 4.01 20.76
N GLU A 313 -14.05 5.30 20.67
CA GLU A 313 -12.98 6.05 21.33
C GLU A 313 -13.59 6.90 22.47
N PHE A 314 -12.94 6.88 23.62
CA PHE A 314 -13.25 7.74 24.75
C PHE A 314 -12.22 8.86 24.79
N ALA A 315 -12.64 10.10 24.64
CA ALA A 315 -11.74 11.24 24.59
C ALA A 315 -10.66 11.16 25.69
N GLN A 316 -9.40 10.96 25.27
CA GLN A 316 -8.20 10.87 26.11
C GLN A 316 -8.20 9.79 27.22
N LYS A 317 -9.13 8.86 27.23
CA LYS A 317 -9.23 7.82 28.28
C LYS A 317 -9.04 6.39 27.78
N GLY A 318 -9.17 6.15 26.48
CA GLY A 318 -9.05 4.83 25.93
C GLY A 318 -9.99 4.57 24.75
N GLY A 319 -10.09 3.34 24.33
CA GLY A 319 -10.99 2.92 23.27
C GLY A 319 -10.97 1.43 23.07
N TYR A 320 -11.91 0.95 22.27
CA TYR A 320 -11.93 -0.43 21.80
C TYR A 320 -12.38 -0.53 20.34
N SER A 321 -11.99 -1.58 19.69
CA SER A 321 -12.51 -2.00 18.39
C SER A 321 -12.55 -3.51 18.29
N ALA A 322 -13.52 -4.02 17.57
CA ALA A 322 -13.60 -5.42 17.18
C ALA A 322 -14.11 -5.51 15.74
N ASN A 323 -13.61 -6.47 15.00
CA ASN A 323 -14.03 -6.80 13.66
C ASN A 323 -14.12 -8.30 13.53
N LEU A 324 -15.25 -8.77 13.00
CA LEU A 324 -15.47 -10.14 12.59
C LEU A 324 -15.67 -10.15 11.08
N SER A 325 -14.86 -10.93 10.37
CA SER A 325 -14.99 -11.09 8.92
C SER A 325 -14.96 -12.54 8.51
N PHE A 326 -15.74 -12.87 7.48
CA PHE A 326 -15.67 -14.15 6.81
C PHE A 326 -15.49 -13.97 5.31
N ASN A 327 -14.82 -14.91 4.70
CA ASN A 327 -14.70 -15.02 3.25
C ASN A 327 -14.82 -16.49 2.85
N SER A 328 -15.60 -16.76 1.82
CA SER A 328 -15.67 -18.05 1.17
C SER A 328 -15.53 -17.85 -0.32
N GLN A 329 -14.56 -18.51 -0.92
CA GLN A 329 -14.31 -18.39 -2.35
C GLN A 329 -14.12 -19.75 -2.99
N LYS A 330 -14.56 -19.87 -4.23
CA LYS A 330 -14.29 -21.00 -5.10
C LYS A 330 -13.75 -20.48 -6.42
N VAL A 331 -12.53 -20.87 -6.73
CA VAL A 331 -11.81 -20.46 -7.96
C VAL A 331 -11.53 -21.70 -8.79
N LYS A 332 -11.67 -21.57 -10.08
CA LYS A 332 -11.19 -22.55 -11.06
C LYS A 332 -10.29 -21.81 -12.03
N SER A 333 -9.15 -22.37 -12.35
CA SER A 333 -8.24 -21.84 -13.37
C SER A 333 -7.77 -22.95 -14.29
N HIS A 334 -7.60 -22.58 -15.54
CA HIS A 334 -6.93 -23.40 -16.56
C HIS A 334 -5.84 -22.55 -17.16
N THR A 335 -4.63 -23.07 -17.15
CA THR A 335 -3.45 -22.36 -17.66
C THR A 335 -2.70 -23.28 -18.61
N GLU A 336 -2.40 -22.78 -19.78
CA GLU A 336 -1.50 -23.41 -20.74
C GLU A 336 -0.18 -22.63 -20.74
N GLU A 337 0.91 -23.35 -20.63
CA GLU A 337 2.26 -22.79 -20.56
C GLU A 337 3.13 -23.49 -21.58
N SER A 338 3.85 -22.73 -22.38
CA SER A 338 4.86 -23.23 -23.30
C SER A 338 6.19 -22.54 -23.00
N ILE A 339 7.23 -23.33 -22.84
CA ILE A 339 8.60 -22.86 -22.60
C ILE A 339 9.47 -23.35 -23.73
N VAL A 340 10.18 -22.44 -24.39
CA VAL A 340 11.21 -22.76 -25.39
C VAL A 340 12.56 -22.37 -24.79
N HIS A 341 13.43 -23.36 -24.64
CA HIS A 341 14.75 -23.16 -24.08
C HIS A 341 15.68 -22.48 -25.10
N SER A 342 16.47 -21.50 -24.64
CA SER A 342 17.43 -20.79 -25.47
C SER A 342 18.75 -21.55 -25.62
N ALA A 343 19.63 -21.05 -26.49
CA ALA A 343 20.98 -21.60 -26.67
C ALA A 343 21.87 -21.54 -25.41
N LEU A 344 21.51 -20.67 -24.45
CA LEU A 344 22.20 -20.57 -23.15
C LEU A 344 21.65 -21.54 -22.09
N SER A 345 20.56 -22.24 -22.41
CA SER A 345 20.08 -23.35 -21.60
C SER A 345 20.98 -24.58 -21.80
N ALA A 346 21.12 -25.40 -20.78
CA ALA A 346 21.76 -26.71 -20.90
C ALA A 346 21.02 -27.64 -21.90
N TRP A 347 19.82 -27.29 -22.29
CA TRP A 347 18.94 -27.98 -23.20
C TRP A 347 18.50 -27.05 -24.36
N PRO A 348 19.42 -26.64 -25.28
CA PRO A 348 19.05 -25.79 -26.40
C PRO A 348 17.93 -26.44 -27.22
N ASP A 349 16.95 -25.59 -27.63
CA ASP A 349 15.82 -25.98 -28.47
C ASP A 349 14.80 -26.95 -27.82
N ARG A 350 14.96 -27.30 -26.55
CA ARG A 350 13.95 -28.06 -25.80
C ARG A 350 12.67 -27.26 -25.68
N LYS A 351 11.55 -27.92 -25.88
CA LYS A 351 10.21 -27.35 -25.73
C LYS A 351 9.44 -28.05 -24.63
N ASP A 352 9.01 -27.32 -23.65
CA ASP A 352 8.15 -27.79 -22.56
C ASP A 352 6.76 -27.23 -22.77
N SER A 353 5.75 -28.09 -22.75
CA SER A 353 4.33 -27.69 -22.79
C SER A 353 3.64 -28.19 -21.53
N THR A 354 3.00 -27.31 -20.80
CA THR A 354 2.32 -27.67 -19.54
C THR A 354 0.89 -27.16 -19.56
N MET A 355 -0.06 -28.03 -19.21
CA MET A 355 -1.44 -27.67 -18.91
C MET A 355 -1.70 -27.83 -17.42
N LYS A 356 -2.22 -26.79 -16.78
CA LYS A 356 -2.55 -26.77 -15.34
C LYS A 356 -4.04 -26.50 -15.15
N ASP A 357 -4.73 -27.45 -14.51
CA ASP A 357 -6.09 -27.29 -14.05
C ASP A 357 -6.10 -27.16 -12.53
N GLU A 358 -6.57 -26.05 -12.02
CA GLU A 358 -6.61 -25.80 -10.60
C GLU A 358 -8.04 -25.51 -10.12
N ARG A 359 -8.37 -26.03 -8.96
CA ARG A 359 -9.60 -25.71 -8.23
C ARG A 359 -9.24 -25.42 -6.79
N ASN A 360 -9.64 -24.27 -6.32
CA ASN A 360 -9.44 -23.87 -4.94
C ASN A 360 -10.79 -23.48 -4.31
N ASN A 361 -11.15 -24.14 -3.21
CA ASN A 361 -12.29 -23.78 -2.38
C ASN A 361 -11.76 -23.37 -1.01
N GLY A 362 -11.85 -22.10 -0.69
CA GLY A 362 -11.35 -21.55 0.57
C GLY A 362 -12.48 -20.95 1.40
N LYS A 363 -12.44 -21.17 2.70
CA LYS A 363 -13.28 -20.52 3.70
C LYS A 363 -12.41 -19.96 4.80
N ASN A 364 -12.57 -18.71 5.13
CA ASN A 364 -11.82 -18.01 6.15
C ASN A 364 -12.74 -17.26 7.10
N LEU A 365 -12.49 -17.38 8.39
CA LEU A 365 -13.13 -16.61 9.45
C LEU A 365 -12.06 -15.88 10.24
N ASN A 366 -12.17 -14.57 10.40
CA ASN A 366 -11.21 -13.77 11.15
C ASN A 366 -11.93 -12.91 12.18
N LEU A 367 -11.44 -12.94 13.41
CA LEU A 367 -11.84 -12.06 14.51
C LEU A 367 -10.64 -11.25 14.94
N THR A 368 -10.76 -9.93 14.91
CA THR A 368 -9.75 -9.02 15.44
C THR A 368 -10.34 -8.17 16.54
N GLY A 369 -9.57 -7.91 17.58
CA GLY A 369 -10.00 -7.08 18.70
C GLY A 369 -8.86 -6.27 19.26
N ARG A 370 -9.17 -5.04 19.71
CA ARG A 370 -8.22 -4.17 20.40
C ARG A 370 -8.94 -3.36 21.45
N ALA A 371 -8.31 -3.23 22.61
CA ALA A 371 -8.74 -2.32 23.64
C ALA A 371 -7.53 -1.64 24.26
N TYR A 372 -7.67 -0.35 24.62
CA TYR A 372 -6.64 0.38 25.35
C TYR A 372 -7.26 1.32 26.38
N ARG A 373 -6.53 1.56 27.46
CA ARG A 373 -6.94 2.48 28.54
C ARG A 373 -5.76 3.34 28.98
N ILE A 374 -6.03 4.64 29.10
CA ILE A 374 -5.08 5.61 29.62
C ILE A 374 -5.51 5.95 31.04
N SER A 375 -4.64 5.71 32.02
CA SER A 375 -4.85 6.01 33.43
C SER A 375 -3.67 6.81 33.98
N GLY A 376 -3.79 8.12 34.04
CA GLY A 376 -2.72 9.04 34.43
C GLY A 376 -1.46 8.85 33.58
N LYS A 377 -0.38 8.38 34.19
CA LYS A 377 0.90 8.13 33.52
C LYS A 377 1.03 6.72 32.93
N ASN A 378 0.02 5.87 33.07
CA ASN A 378 0.04 4.48 32.63
C ASN A 378 -0.90 4.29 31.43
N ILE A 379 -0.48 3.46 30.50
CA ILE A 379 -1.27 3.07 29.34
C ILE A 379 -1.25 1.56 29.24
N PHE A 380 -2.42 0.96 29.17
CA PHE A 380 -2.62 -0.47 28.98
C PHE A 380 -3.24 -0.70 27.61
N GLU A 381 -2.75 -1.67 26.91
CA GLU A 381 -3.25 -2.07 25.60
C GLU A 381 -3.34 -3.59 25.53
N VAL A 382 -4.43 -4.10 24.95
CA VAL A 382 -4.59 -5.52 24.61
C VAL A 382 -5.14 -5.58 23.20
N SER A 383 -4.57 -6.44 22.37
CA SER A 383 -5.11 -6.74 21.05
C SER A 383 -4.96 -8.23 20.74
N GLY A 384 -5.86 -8.75 19.92
CA GLY A 384 -5.81 -10.13 19.51
C GLY A 384 -6.39 -10.33 18.12
N VAL A 385 -5.92 -11.38 17.47
CA VAL A 385 -6.42 -11.88 16.20
C VAL A 385 -6.66 -13.37 16.35
N ALA A 386 -7.84 -13.84 15.96
CA ALA A 386 -8.13 -15.26 15.82
C ALA A 386 -8.57 -15.52 14.38
N SER A 387 -8.04 -16.55 13.77
CA SER A 387 -8.39 -16.94 12.41
C SER A 387 -8.65 -18.45 12.33
N TYR A 388 -9.59 -18.79 11.46
CA TYR A 388 -9.86 -20.17 11.03
C TYR A 388 -9.89 -20.20 9.51
N SER A 389 -9.27 -21.21 8.93
CA SER A 389 -9.27 -21.47 7.50
C SER A 389 -9.61 -22.91 7.20
N ASP A 390 -10.34 -23.14 6.11
CA ASP A 390 -10.70 -24.44 5.55
C ASP A 390 -10.49 -24.34 4.04
N GLU A 391 -9.56 -25.11 3.51
CA GLU A 391 -9.13 -25.02 2.12
C GLU A 391 -9.05 -26.39 1.47
N ASP A 392 -9.77 -26.53 0.36
CA ASP A 392 -9.71 -27.70 -0.53
C ASP A 392 -9.05 -27.28 -1.84
N THR A 393 -7.96 -27.92 -2.20
CA THR A 393 -7.26 -27.68 -3.45
C THR A 393 -7.22 -28.93 -4.30
N PHE A 394 -7.43 -28.78 -5.59
CA PHE A 394 -7.21 -29.79 -6.61
C PHE A 394 -6.36 -29.17 -7.71
N ASN A 395 -5.29 -29.85 -8.07
CA ASN A 395 -4.37 -29.41 -9.11
C ASN A 395 -4.01 -30.61 -9.99
N ARG A 396 -4.17 -30.45 -11.30
CA ARG A 396 -3.67 -31.40 -12.30
C ARG A 396 -2.68 -30.69 -13.20
N ASN A 397 -1.47 -31.19 -13.27
CA ASN A 397 -0.42 -30.73 -14.16
C ASN A 397 -0.11 -31.83 -15.17
N PHE A 398 -0.40 -31.58 -16.42
CA PHE A 398 0.02 -32.40 -17.52
C PHE A 398 1.13 -31.66 -18.27
N ALA A 399 2.28 -32.29 -18.43
CA ALA A 399 3.41 -31.71 -19.14
C ALA A 399 3.97 -32.66 -20.17
N THR A 400 4.34 -32.10 -21.31
CA THR A 400 5.12 -32.77 -22.36
C THR A 400 6.43 -32.02 -22.56
N ILE A 401 7.50 -32.75 -22.69
CA ILE A 401 8.86 -32.25 -22.89
C ILE A 401 9.35 -32.86 -24.21
N ASP A 402 9.58 -32.01 -25.21
CA ASP A 402 10.19 -32.38 -26.48
C ASP A 402 11.66 -31.92 -26.47
N ASN A 403 12.55 -32.90 -26.43
CA ASN A 403 13.99 -32.67 -26.48
C ASN A 403 14.50 -33.20 -27.82
N ASN A 404 14.47 -32.33 -28.85
CA ASN A 404 14.92 -32.67 -30.22
C ASN A 404 14.24 -33.93 -30.82
N GLY A 405 12.92 -34.08 -30.62
CA GLY A 405 12.11 -35.18 -31.13
C GLY A 405 11.97 -36.37 -30.16
N GLU A 406 12.67 -36.36 -29.03
CA GLU A 406 12.44 -37.29 -27.93
C GLU A 406 11.39 -36.72 -26.99
N ILE A 407 10.14 -37.23 -27.07
CA ILE A 407 9.00 -36.73 -26.29
C ILE A 407 8.87 -37.57 -25.02
N THR A 408 8.97 -36.86 -23.88
CA THR A 408 8.69 -37.38 -22.55
C THR A 408 7.60 -36.55 -21.88
N GLY A 409 7.04 -37.01 -20.76
CA GLY A 409 6.03 -36.22 -20.09
C GLY A 409 5.62 -36.82 -18.76
N TYR A 410 4.80 -36.03 -18.04
CA TYR A 410 4.18 -36.47 -16.81
C TYR A 410 2.73 -35.96 -16.69
N ASP A 411 1.90 -36.72 -15.98
CA ASP A 411 0.58 -36.32 -15.53
C ASP A 411 0.55 -36.42 -14.01
N ARG A 412 0.39 -35.28 -13.35
CA ARG A 412 0.37 -35.18 -11.90
C ARG A 412 -0.96 -34.65 -11.40
N ILE A 413 -1.60 -35.42 -10.56
CA ILE A 413 -2.85 -35.05 -9.91
C ILE A 413 -2.58 -34.90 -8.42
N ARG A 414 -2.91 -33.76 -7.86
CA ARG A 414 -2.82 -33.48 -6.42
C ARG A 414 -4.16 -33.01 -5.90
N SER A 415 -4.61 -33.61 -4.82
CA SER A 415 -5.76 -33.15 -4.04
C SER A 415 -5.29 -32.94 -2.62
N ASN A 416 -5.61 -31.81 -2.02
CA ASN A 416 -5.24 -31.50 -0.65
C ASN A 416 -6.40 -30.78 0.03
N ASN A 417 -6.75 -31.27 1.21
CA ASN A 417 -7.68 -30.61 2.13
C ASN A 417 -6.88 -30.19 3.36
N GLN A 418 -7.00 -28.94 3.76
CA GLN A 418 -6.31 -28.40 4.93
C GLN A 418 -7.23 -27.49 5.74
N THR A 419 -7.30 -27.78 7.05
CA THR A 419 -7.92 -26.87 8.02
C THR A 419 -6.86 -26.24 8.90
N GLY A 420 -7.03 -24.98 9.23
CA GLY A 420 -6.09 -24.24 10.07
C GLY A 420 -6.80 -23.34 11.08
N ALA A 421 -6.22 -23.19 12.25
CA ALA A 421 -6.65 -22.21 13.23
C ALA A 421 -5.44 -21.51 13.85
N SER A 422 -5.58 -20.20 14.08
CA SER A 422 -4.55 -19.44 14.77
C SER A 422 -5.14 -18.42 15.73
N VAL A 423 -4.41 -18.16 16.81
CA VAL A 423 -4.73 -17.12 17.79
C VAL A 423 -3.45 -16.37 18.13
N THR A 424 -3.48 -15.06 18.01
CA THR A 424 -2.38 -14.17 18.41
C THR A 424 -2.89 -13.14 19.40
N LEU A 425 -2.23 -13.03 20.55
CA LEU A 425 -2.54 -12.08 21.59
C LEU A 425 -1.33 -11.16 21.83
N HIS A 426 -1.58 -9.88 21.94
CA HIS A 426 -0.60 -8.87 22.31
C HIS A 426 -1.11 -8.10 23.53
N ALA A 427 -0.25 -7.88 24.49
CA ALA A 427 -0.49 -6.94 25.57
C ALA A 427 0.57 -5.84 25.54
N GLY A 428 0.24 -4.68 26.04
CA GLY A 428 1.15 -3.57 26.11
C GLY A 428 0.95 -2.78 27.40
N TYR A 429 2.06 -2.48 28.07
CA TYR A 429 2.09 -1.58 29.21
C TYR A 429 3.10 -0.47 28.94
N THR A 430 2.66 0.77 29.01
CA THR A 430 3.54 1.92 28.90
C THR A 430 3.43 2.80 30.14
N ARG A 431 4.55 3.09 30.78
CA ARG A 431 4.67 4.01 31.90
C ARG A 431 5.39 5.29 31.48
N LYS A 432 4.76 6.42 31.70
CA LYS A 432 5.37 7.76 31.57
C LYS A 432 5.89 8.20 32.93
N PHE A 433 7.15 8.60 32.99
CA PHE A 433 7.77 9.06 34.24
C PHE A 433 7.56 10.56 34.45
N ALA A 434 7.96 11.06 35.64
CA ALA A 434 7.93 12.48 35.95
C ALA A 434 8.83 13.32 35.03
N LYS A 435 10.01 12.79 34.68
CA LYS A 435 10.88 13.41 33.67
C LYS A 435 10.18 13.32 32.30
N ARG A 436 9.89 14.47 31.73
CA ARG A 436 9.19 14.61 30.45
C ARG A 436 9.91 13.76 29.35
N LYS A 437 9.16 13.01 28.57
CA LYS A 437 9.60 12.09 27.50
C LYS A 437 10.31 10.81 28.00
N ARG A 438 10.57 10.60 29.29
CA ARG A 438 11.08 9.32 29.79
C ARG A 438 9.96 8.31 29.85
N THR A 439 10.19 7.12 29.28
CA THR A 439 9.17 6.07 29.22
C THR A 439 9.75 4.69 29.26
N LEU A 440 9.00 3.77 29.84
CA LEU A 440 9.19 2.34 29.75
C LEU A 440 7.98 1.74 29.04
N LYS A 441 8.20 0.92 28.04
CA LYS A 441 7.16 0.16 27.36
C LYS A 441 7.53 -1.30 27.35
N VAL A 442 6.59 -2.16 27.75
CA VAL A 442 6.73 -3.61 27.74
C VAL A 442 5.58 -4.18 26.91
N GLN A 443 5.91 -5.01 25.94
CA GLN A 443 4.95 -5.61 25.02
C GLN A 443 5.19 -7.12 24.90
N PRO A 444 4.59 -7.93 25.77
CA PRO A 444 4.52 -9.38 25.55
C PRO A 444 3.52 -9.71 24.45
N SER A 445 3.80 -10.76 23.71
CA SER A 445 2.89 -11.38 22.76
C SER A 445 3.02 -12.88 22.76
N ILE A 446 1.96 -13.56 22.39
CA ILE A 446 1.95 -15.00 22.18
C ILE A 446 1.08 -15.31 20.96
N SER A 447 1.60 -16.18 20.10
CA SER A 447 0.87 -16.70 18.96
C SER A 447 0.86 -18.22 19.02
N PHE A 448 -0.29 -18.78 18.72
CA PHE A 448 -0.47 -20.22 18.55
C PHE A 448 -1.13 -20.45 17.20
N ALA A 449 -0.62 -21.41 16.42
CA ALA A 449 -1.26 -21.83 15.18
C ALA A 449 -1.23 -23.36 15.09
N SER A 450 -2.28 -23.92 14.49
CA SER A 450 -2.37 -25.36 14.21
C SER A 450 -3.02 -25.54 12.85
N ALA A 451 -2.48 -26.45 12.06
CA ALA A 451 -3.07 -26.86 10.79
C ALA A 451 -3.04 -28.38 10.68
N LYS A 452 -4.10 -28.94 10.07
CA LYS A 452 -4.21 -30.36 9.78
C LYS A 452 -4.77 -30.50 8.36
N GLY A 453 -4.19 -31.45 7.60
CA GLY A 453 -4.63 -31.70 6.23
C GLY A 453 -4.29 -33.09 5.75
N ASN A 454 -5.07 -33.55 4.79
CA ASN A 454 -4.86 -34.82 4.09
C ASN A 454 -4.76 -34.54 2.59
N GLY A 455 -3.94 -35.29 1.90
CA GLY A 455 -3.76 -35.15 0.46
C GLY A 455 -3.55 -36.48 -0.25
N LEU A 456 -3.78 -36.45 -1.56
CA LEU A 456 -3.45 -37.52 -2.49
C LEU A 456 -2.61 -36.94 -3.62
N SER A 457 -1.47 -37.55 -3.92
CA SER A 457 -0.68 -37.26 -5.12
C SER A 457 -0.59 -38.51 -5.97
N ILE A 458 -0.92 -38.37 -7.25
CA ILE A 458 -0.77 -39.41 -8.27
C ILE A 458 0.17 -38.83 -9.32
N ASP A 459 1.35 -39.38 -9.41
CA ASP A 459 2.37 -39.00 -10.39
C ASP A 459 2.55 -40.11 -11.39
N THR A 460 2.31 -39.87 -12.67
CA THR A 460 2.52 -40.78 -13.80
C THR A 460 3.58 -40.18 -14.69
N THR A 461 4.69 -40.87 -14.91
CA THR A 461 5.73 -40.44 -15.84
C THR A 461 5.78 -41.36 -17.05
N THR A 462 5.95 -40.80 -18.24
CA THR A 462 6.11 -41.58 -19.47
C THR A 462 7.54 -42.05 -19.69
N TYR A 463 8.50 -41.45 -19.02
CA TYR A 463 9.91 -41.76 -19.12
C TYR A 463 10.28 -43.14 -18.53
N THR A 464 9.74 -43.46 -17.36
CA THR A 464 10.01 -44.72 -16.64
C THR A 464 8.81 -45.66 -16.63
N ILE A 465 7.67 -45.24 -17.23
CA ILE A 465 6.36 -45.94 -17.13
C ILE A 465 6.03 -46.22 -15.63
N SER A 466 6.44 -45.30 -14.77
CA SER A 466 6.21 -45.42 -13.36
C SER A 466 4.93 -44.66 -12.94
N ARG A 467 4.18 -45.26 -12.05
CA ARG A 467 3.00 -44.64 -11.47
C ARG A 467 3.12 -44.71 -9.96
N GLU A 468 3.33 -43.53 -9.38
CA GLU A 468 3.44 -43.39 -7.92
C GLU A 468 2.15 -42.83 -7.33
N TRP A 469 1.68 -43.42 -6.25
CA TRP A 469 0.50 -43.02 -5.53
C TRP A 469 0.88 -42.74 -4.10
N LEU A 470 0.85 -41.46 -3.70
CA LEU A 470 1.21 -41.04 -2.35
C LEU A 470 0.00 -40.51 -1.61
N VAL A 471 -0.23 -41.03 -0.43
CA VAL A 471 -1.14 -40.44 0.55
C VAL A 471 -0.32 -39.57 1.48
N ARG A 472 -0.78 -38.32 1.63
CA ARG A 472 -0.17 -37.29 2.48
C ARG A 472 -1.02 -37.08 3.71
N ASP A 473 -0.42 -37.15 4.90
CA ASP A 473 -1.01 -36.71 6.15
C ASP A 473 -0.14 -35.59 6.73
N LYS A 474 -0.73 -34.41 6.88
CA LYS A 474 -0.03 -33.21 7.33
C LYS A 474 -0.65 -32.70 8.61
N GLN A 475 0.19 -32.53 9.62
CA GLN A 475 -0.17 -31.85 10.86
C GLN A 475 0.94 -30.88 11.25
N SER A 476 0.58 -29.68 11.60
CA SER A 476 1.56 -28.71 12.11
C SER A 476 0.99 -27.92 13.27
N SER A 477 1.84 -27.58 14.22
CA SER A 477 1.52 -26.63 15.28
C SER A 477 2.69 -25.70 15.53
N SER A 478 2.39 -24.47 15.88
CA SER A 478 3.43 -23.52 16.30
C SER A 478 3.03 -22.77 17.57
N LEU A 479 4.04 -22.44 18.36
CA LEU A 479 3.94 -21.61 19.57
C LEU A 479 5.02 -20.53 19.49
N ASP A 480 4.61 -19.26 19.48
CA ASP A 480 5.49 -18.11 19.26
C ASP A 480 5.34 -17.07 20.39
N PRO A 481 5.88 -17.27 21.61
CA PRO A 481 5.95 -16.21 22.62
C PRO A 481 7.04 -15.19 22.28
N ALA A 482 6.76 -13.91 22.53
CA ALA A 482 7.75 -12.85 22.38
C ALA A 482 7.54 -11.75 23.44
N ILE A 483 8.60 -11.02 23.74
CA ILE A 483 8.57 -9.84 24.58
C ILE A 483 9.44 -8.75 23.99
N ASN A 484 8.89 -7.55 23.89
CA ASN A 484 9.61 -6.35 23.49
C ASN A 484 9.64 -5.37 24.67
N ILE A 485 10.82 -4.86 24.98
CA ILE A 485 11.03 -3.87 26.03
C ILE A 485 11.69 -2.65 25.40
N TYR A 486 11.14 -1.48 25.62
CA TYR A 486 11.63 -0.19 25.13
C TYR A 486 11.81 0.76 26.29
N TRP A 487 12.96 1.39 26.37
CA TRP A 487 13.27 2.45 27.30
C TRP A 487 13.64 3.71 26.51
N THR A 488 12.95 4.81 26.76
CA THR A 488 13.31 6.14 26.19
C THR A 488 13.80 7.03 27.31
N GLU A 489 15.03 7.52 27.15
CA GLU A 489 15.67 8.46 28.08
C GLU A 489 15.87 9.82 27.39
N PRO A 490 15.30 10.92 27.90
CA PRO A 490 15.62 12.26 27.41
C PRO A 490 17.00 12.69 27.93
N LEU A 491 17.96 12.82 27.01
CA LEU A 491 19.30 13.33 27.30
C LEU A 491 19.33 14.86 27.35
N ALA A 492 18.64 15.51 26.40
CA ALA A 492 18.51 16.95 26.31
C ALA A 492 17.11 17.36 25.81
N LYS A 493 16.84 18.66 25.66
CA LYS A 493 15.53 19.19 25.23
C LYS A 493 15.01 18.54 23.95
N ASN A 494 15.89 18.31 22.98
CA ASN A 494 15.57 17.73 21.68
C ASN A 494 16.30 16.41 21.40
N THR A 495 16.97 15.81 22.38
CA THR A 495 17.76 14.60 22.20
C THR A 495 17.22 13.50 23.08
N LEU A 496 16.99 12.34 22.49
CA LEU A 496 16.50 11.12 23.13
C LEU A 496 17.48 9.98 22.90
N LEU A 497 17.62 9.12 23.88
CA LEU A 497 18.24 7.81 23.76
C LEU A 497 17.14 6.76 23.88
N ASP A 498 17.01 5.94 22.87
CA ASP A 498 16.10 4.78 22.86
C ASP A 498 16.94 3.50 22.99
N LEU A 499 16.64 2.72 23.99
CA LEU A 499 17.17 1.40 24.18
C LEU A 499 16.03 0.40 23.99
N SER A 500 16.26 -0.66 23.26
CA SER A 500 15.26 -1.71 23.12
C SER A 500 15.87 -3.10 23.10
N THR A 501 15.11 -4.06 23.60
CA THR A 501 15.43 -5.47 23.45
C THR A 501 14.17 -6.23 23.05
N THR A 502 14.35 -7.17 22.13
CA THR A 502 13.31 -8.10 21.66
C THR A 502 13.81 -9.52 21.88
N TRP A 503 12.98 -10.32 22.49
CA TRP A 503 13.20 -11.75 22.67
C TRP A 503 11.99 -12.45 22.10
N SER A 504 12.19 -13.30 21.11
CA SER A 504 11.15 -14.14 20.54
C SER A 504 11.63 -15.58 20.46
N TYR A 505 10.77 -16.49 20.85
CA TYR A 505 10.99 -17.91 20.73
C TYR A 505 9.87 -18.48 19.87
N ARG A 506 10.22 -19.28 18.88
CA ARG A 506 9.27 -19.97 18.02
C ARG A 506 9.54 -21.46 18.06
N GLN A 507 8.53 -22.21 18.38
CA GLN A 507 8.54 -23.65 18.27
C GLN A 507 7.55 -24.08 17.19
N VAL A 508 8.00 -24.90 16.26
CA VAL A 508 7.18 -25.49 15.20
C VAL A 508 7.31 -26.99 15.29
N ASP A 509 6.20 -27.66 15.47
CA ASP A 509 6.08 -29.12 15.38
C ASP A 509 5.42 -29.43 14.05
N MET A 510 6.10 -30.14 13.17
CA MET A 510 5.67 -30.44 11.81
C MET A 510 5.70 -31.94 11.57
N GLN A 511 4.58 -32.49 11.15
CA GLN A 511 4.45 -33.81 10.57
C GLN A 511 3.82 -33.70 9.20
N ASP A 512 4.52 -34.12 8.16
CA ASP A 512 4.06 -34.17 6.79
C ASP A 512 4.52 -35.50 6.23
N LEU A 513 3.71 -36.52 6.49
CA LEU A 513 4.01 -37.92 6.20
C LEU A 513 3.49 -38.27 4.81
N ASN A 514 4.39 -38.73 3.96
CA ASN A 514 4.07 -39.16 2.61
C ASN A 514 4.23 -40.69 2.52
N THR A 515 3.12 -41.40 2.35
CA THR A 515 3.09 -42.87 2.33
C THR A 515 2.80 -43.34 0.90
N ASP A 516 3.63 -44.22 0.38
CA ASP A 516 3.39 -44.89 -0.88
C ASP A 516 2.24 -45.90 -0.72
N MET A 517 1.18 -45.74 -1.53
CA MET A 517 -0.03 -46.58 -1.41
C MET A 517 0.18 -48.05 -1.79
N GLN A 518 1.17 -48.37 -2.64
CA GLN A 518 1.40 -49.72 -3.10
C GLN A 518 2.20 -50.55 -2.08
N SER A 519 3.25 -49.95 -1.53
CA SER A 519 4.12 -50.61 -0.54
C SER A 519 3.68 -50.41 0.92
N GLY A 520 2.84 -49.39 1.17
CA GLY A 520 2.46 -48.96 2.53
C GLY A 520 3.62 -48.38 3.35
N ARG A 521 4.75 -48.03 2.71
CA ARG A 521 5.95 -47.49 3.34
C ARG A 521 5.99 -45.97 3.24
N LEU A 522 6.61 -45.34 4.23
CA LEU A 522 6.92 -43.92 4.19
C LEU A 522 8.00 -43.65 3.15
N ASP A 523 7.76 -42.64 2.31
CA ASP A 523 8.78 -42.03 1.47
C ASP A 523 9.54 -41.01 2.31
N LEU A 524 10.70 -41.39 2.85
CA LEU A 524 11.49 -40.55 3.75
C LEU A 524 12.08 -39.29 3.07
N ASN A 525 12.24 -39.29 1.75
CA ASN A 525 12.71 -38.11 1.02
C ASN A 525 11.62 -37.02 0.90
N ARG A 526 10.36 -37.44 0.81
CA ARG A 526 9.20 -36.52 0.74
C ARG A 526 8.56 -36.26 2.12
N THR A 527 8.90 -37.04 3.12
CA THR A 527 8.41 -36.91 4.49
C THR A 527 9.17 -35.83 5.24
N GLN A 528 8.45 -35.03 5.99
CA GLN A 528 9.00 -33.98 6.86
C GLN A 528 8.40 -34.16 8.25
N ASP A 529 9.16 -34.72 9.16
CA ASP A 529 8.77 -34.87 10.55
C ASP A 529 9.87 -34.32 11.44
N PHE A 530 9.64 -33.15 12.03
CA PHE A 530 10.64 -32.45 12.83
C PHE A 530 10.04 -31.53 13.88
N LEU A 531 10.83 -31.27 14.91
CA LEU A 531 10.61 -30.22 15.89
C LEU A 531 11.65 -29.11 15.70
N GLN A 532 11.21 -27.95 15.24
CA GLN A 532 12.06 -26.78 15.07
C GLN A 532 11.88 -25.81 16.24
N LYS A 533 13.00 -25.32 16.80
CA LYS A 533 13.03 -24.31 17.86
C LYS A 533 13.91 -23.14 17.41
N ASN A 534 13.35 -21.95 17.30
CA ASN A 534 14.05 -20.74 16.92
C ASN A 534 14.06 -19.73 18.07
N LEU A 535 15.23 -19.18 18.38
CA LEU A 535 15.39 -18.08 19.32
C LEU A 535 15.94 -16.86 18.57
N LYS A 536 15.18 -15.78 18.56
CA LYS A 536 15.67 -14.48 18.06
C LYS A 536 15.80 -13.50 19.21
N GLN A 537 16.99 -12.94 19.38
CA GLN A 537 17.30 -11.92 20.36
C GLN A 537 17.83 -10.68 19.64
N THR A 538 17.28 -9.52 19.95
CA THR A 538 17.76 -8.27 19.40
C THR A 538 17.98 -7.28 20.54
N VAL A 539 19.13 -6.64 20.54
CA VAL A 539 19.44 -5.52 21.43
C VAL A 539 19.78 -4.33 20.56
N SER A 540 19.16 -3.18 20.79
CA SER A 540 19.43 -1.98 20.00
C SER A 540 19.47 -0.72 20.84
N GLY A 541 20.32 0.21 20.41
CA GLY A 541 20.44 1.57 20.95
C GLY A 541 20.36 2.58 19.82
N LYS A 542 19.51 3.62 20.00
CA LYS A 542 19.32 4.70 19.02
C LYS A 542 19.41 6.05 19.70
N ILE A 543 20.15 6.97 19.10
CA ILE A 543 20.16 8.37 19.51
C ILE A 543 19.34 9.16 18.50
N LYS A 544 18.42 9.99 18.98
CA LYS A 544 17.50 10.78 18.20
C LYS A 544 17.59 12.25 18.54
N TYR A 545 17.65 13.09 17.54
CA TYR A 545 17.64 14.55 17.65
C TYR A 545 16.45 15.11 16.86
N GLY A 546 15.71 16.05 17.45
CA GLY A 546 14.57 16.68 16.77
C GLY A 546 13.29 15.85 16.79
N ARG A 547 12.37 16.18 15.90
CA ARG A 547 11.12 15.46 15.64
C ARG A 547 10.93 15.24 14.15
N LEU A 548 10.61 14.04 13.75
CA LEU A 548 10.29 13.74 12.36
C LEU A 548 9.09 14.60 11.89
N ASN A 549 9.21 15.14 10.68
CA ASN A 549 8.25 16.07 10.06
C ASN A 549 8.08 17.43 10.78
N ASP A 550 9.08 17.84 11.57
CA ASP A 550 9.07 19.12 12.28
C ASP A 550 10.49 19.69 12.38
N GLY A 551 10.96 20.32 11.30
CA GLY A 551 12.34 20.83 11.20
C GLY A 551 13.35 19.71 10.94
N LEU A 552 14.53 19.82 11.54
CA LEU A 552 15.59 18.82 11.43
C LEU A 552 15.36 17.67 12.42
N PHE A 553 15.39 16.46 11.88
CA PHE A 553 15.36 15.20 12.62
C PHE A 553 16.54 14.31 12.21
N ILE A 554 17.24 13.75 13.17
CA ILE A 554 18.30 12.76 12.97
C ILE A 554 18.10 11.62 13.95
N SER A 555 18.09 10.39 13.47
CA SER A 555 18.08 9.17 14.28
C SER A 555 19.20 8.25 13.81
N SER A 556 20.14 7.92 14.67
CA SER A 556 21.19 6.97 14.39
C SER A 556 21.18 5.85 15.43
N GLY A 557 21.29 4.62 15.00
CA GLY A 557 21.20 3.46 15.86
C GLY A 557 21.99 2.26 15.37
N ILE A 558 22.38 1.44 16.33
CA ILE A 558 22.97 0.12 16.10
C ILE A 558 22.15 -0.92 16.82
N SER A 559 22.11 -2.11 16.23
CA SER A 559 21.49 -3.29 16.84
C SER A 559 22.38 -4.51 16.66
N LEU A 560 22.28 -5.43 17.62
CA LEU A 560 22.87 -6.75 17.53
C LEU A 560 21.72 -7.75 17.50
N VAL A 561 21.68 -8.57 16.45
CA VAL A 561 20.65 -9.58 16.24
C VAL A 561 21.30 -10.95 16.32
N ARG A 562 20.79 -11.81 17.20
CA ARG A 562 21.13 -13.23 17.25
C ARG A 562 19.92 -14.03 16.81
N ASN A 563 20.11 -14.94 15.86
CA ASN A 563 19.12 -15.90 15.39
C ASN A 563 19.69 -17.32 15.57
N ALA A 564 19.13 -18.10 16.48
CA ALA A 564 19.51 -19.49 16.72
C ALA A 564 18.36 -20.42 16.32
N MET A 565 18.65 -21.42 15.50
CA MET A 565 17.72 -22.45 15.05
C MET A 565 18.25 -23.82 15.47
N ASN A 566 17.40 -24.61 16.11
CA ASN A 566 17.66 -26.02 16.41
C ASN A 566 16.53 -26.84 15.78
N VAL A 567 16.88 -27.89 15.07
CA VAL A 567 15.95 -28.81 14.43
C VAL A 567 16.25 -30.22 14.88
N ASN A 568 15.24 -30.85 15.46
CA ASN A 568 15.26 -32.25 15.82
C ASN A 568 14.45 -33.04 14.79
N GLU A 569 15.10 -33.77 13.94
CA GLU A 569 14.49 -34.61 12.90
C GLU A 569 14.00 -35.93 13.53
N ARG A 570 12.85 -36.42 13.07
CA ARG A 570 12.25 -37.66 13.54
C ARG A 570 12.23 -38.70 12.43
N GLU A 571 11.16 -38.80 11.66
CA GLU A 571 11.09 -39.66 10.47
C GLU A 571 11.79 -38.99 9.28
N SER A 572 13.11 -39.05 9.24
CA SER A 572 13.93 -38.30 8.28
C SER A 572 15.26 -39.01 8.01
N LEU A 573 15.83 -38.74 6.83
CA LEU A 573 17.19 -39.15 6.45
C LEU A 573 18.28 -38.30 7.12
N MET A 574 17.90 -37.14 7.69
CA MET A 574 18.83 -36.23 8.37
C MET A 574 18.94 -36.54 9.87
N LYS A 575 20.10 -36.17 10.42
CA LYS A 575 20.31 -36.07 11.87
C LYS A 575 19.90 -34.68 12.35
N ASP A 576 19.74 -34.57 13.69
CA ASP A 576 19.54 -33.28 14.36
C ASP A 576 20.64 -32.29 14.01
N TRP A 577 20.27 -31.02 13.79
CA TRP A 577 21.21 -29.97 13.43
C TRP A 577 20.83 -28.62 14.04
N SER A 578 21.79 -27.71 14.05
CA SER A 578 21.58 -26.34 14.55
C SER A 578 22.35 -25.30 13.78
N LYS A 579 21.84 -24.07 13.78
CA LYS A 579 22.50 -22.88 13.23
C LYS A 579 22.36 -21.72 14.21
N ASP A 580 23.41 -20.95 14.36
CA ASP A 580 23.45 -19.73 15.20
C ASP A 580 24.14 -18.61 14.44
N TYR A 581 23.43 -17.52 14.23
CA TYR A 581 23.90 -16.34 13.48
C TYR A 581 23.86 -15.12 14.40
N ILE A 582 24.96 -14.35 14.43
CA ILE A 582 25.04 -13.08 15.14
C ILE A 582 25.44 -12.00 14.15
N ILE A 583 24.60 -10.97 13.98
CA ILE A 583 24.78 -9.92 12.99
C ILE A 583 24.59 -8.55 13.63
N PRO A 584 25.54 -7.62 13.45
CA PRO A 584 25.31 -6.22 13.71
C PRO A 584 24.48 -5.60 12.57
N ALA A 585 23.58 -4.68 12.88
CA ALA A 585 22.84 -3.91 11.92
C ALA A 585 22.82 -2.43 12.33
N ALA A 586 22.89 -1.55 11.35
CA ALA A 586 22.89 -0.12 11.53
C ALA A 586 21.64 0.53 10.95
N THR A 587 21.18 1.63 11.55
CA THR A 587 20.09 2.44 11.01
C THR A 587 20.45 3.91 11.11
N LEU A 588 20.16 4.68 10.06
CA LEU A 588 20.32 6.14 10.04
C LEU A 588 19.09 6.74 9.36
N ILE A 589 18.46 7.69 10.03
CA ILE A 589 17.33 8.45 9.47
C ILE A 589 17.66 9.93 9.59
N ILE A 590 17.54 10.66 8.50
CA ILE A 590 17.65 12.10 8.44
C ILE A 590 16.37 12.65 7.82
N GLY A 591 15.68 13.52 8.53
CA GLY A 591 14.48 14.20 8.07
C GLY A 591 14.64 15.71 8.16
N TYR A 592 14.15 16.44 7.19
CA TYR A 592 14.07 17.89 7.24
C TYR A 592 12.76 18.36 6.63
N THR A 593 11.97 19.08 7.39
CA THR A 593 10.68 19.62 6.92
C THR A 593 10.60 21.10 7.26
N LYS A 594 10.43 21.93 6.25
CA LYS A 594 10.26 23.37 6.43
C LYS A 594 9.40 23.97 5.32
N LYS A 595 8.26 24.57 5.67
CA LYS A 595 7.33 25.20 4.72
C LYS A 595 6.95 24.23 3.58
N SER A 596 7.37 24.56 2.37
CA SER A 596 7.09 23.82 1.12
C SER A 596 8.11 22.76 0.75
N PHE A 597 9.11 22.52 1.59
CA PHE A 597 10.17 21.54 1.36
C PHE A 597 10.17 20.47 2.43
N ASN A 598 10.25 19.21 2.02
CA ASN A 598 10.55 18.08 2.87
C ASN A 598 11.67 17.22 2.26
N LEU A 599 12.49 16.67 3.13
CA LEU A 599 13.53 15.71 2.80
C LEU A 599 13.47 14.56 3.81
N HIS A 600 13.56 13.34 3.32
CA HIS A 600 13.71 12.14 4.12
C HIS A 600 14.81 11.28 3.52
N ALA A 601 15.77 10.88 4.34
CA ALA A 601 16.82 9.94 3.99
C ALA A 601 16.86 8.86 5.06
N GLU A 602 16.78 7.61 4.66
CA GLU A 602 16.80 6.46 5.56
C GLU A 602 17.77 5.40 5.05
N TYR A 603 18.68 4.99 5.91
CA TYR A 603 19.56 3.84 5.69
C TYR A 603 19.24 2.77 6.71
N VAL A 604 18.99 1.56 6.25
CA VAL A 604 18.67 0.41 7.09
C VAL A 604 19.46 -0.81 6.63
N GLU A 605 20.02 -1.53 7.60
CA GLU A 605 20.52 -2.89 7.39
C GLU A 605 19.53 -3.88 7.99
N GLU A 606 19.15 -4.88 7.19
CA GLU A 606 18.23 -5.95 7.56
C GLU A 606 18.90 -7.31 7.35
N ASP A 607 18.69 -8.19 8.33
CA ASP A 607 19.06 -9.58 8.27
C ASP A 607 17.88 -10.45 7.81
N ASN A 608 18.15 -11.44 6.99
CA ASN A 608 17.13 -12.38 6.54
C ASN A 608 17.64 -13.82 6.70
N MET A 609 17.18 -14.48 7.75
CA MET A 609 17.62 -15.85 8.04
C MET A 609 17.20 -16.81 6.93
N PRO A 610 18.10 -17.70 6.44
CA PRO A 610 17.71 -18.75 5.51
C PRO A 610 16.55 -19.57 6.07
N THR A 611 15.63 -19.94 5.21
CA THR A 611 14.47 -20.75 5.60
C THR A 611 14.90 -22.18 5.93
N LEU A 612 14.08 -22.91 6.72
CA LEU A 612 14.32 -24.31 7.02
C LEU A 612 14.55 -25.15 5.74
N TYR A 613 13.70 -24.94 4.71
CA TYR A 613 13.80 -25.68 3.45
C TYR A 613 15.09 -25.39 2.68
N GLN A 614 15.60 -24.15 2.78
CA GLN A 614 16.90 -23.81 2.17
C GLN A 614 18.07 -24.46 2.92
N LEU A 615 17.94 -24.70 4.21
CA LEU A 615 19.00 -25.30 5.04
C LEU A 615 18.93 -26.83 5.08
N ARG A 616 17.74 -27.41 4.86
CA ARG A 616 17.52 -28.85 4.99
C ARG A 616 18.05 -29.60 3.77
N ASN A 617 19.19 -30.23 3.89
CA ASN A 617 19.87 -30.92 2.79
C ASN A 617 19.32 -32.35 2.58
N VAL A 618 18.05 -32.46 2.19
CA VAL A 618 17.37 -33.69 1.79
C VAL A 618 16.96 -33.55 0.34
N LEU A 619 17.22 -34.56 -0.47
CA LEU A 619 16.84 -34.58 -1.88
C LEU A 619 15.31 -34.77 -2.01
N ASP A 620 14.64 -33.80 -2.61
CA ASP A 620 13.28 -33.96 -3.11
C ASP A 620 13.34 -34.38 -4.60
N TYR A 621 12.89 -35.57 -4.87
CA TYR A 621 12.78 -36.14 -6.21
C TYR A 621 11.32 -36.31 -6.65
N ALA A 622 10.39 -35.53 -6.05
CA ALA A 622 8.98 -35.54 -6.46
C ALA A 622 8.78 -35.26 -7.96
N ASN A 623 9.71 -34.55 -8.56
CA ASN A 623 9.86 -34.45 -10.00
C ASN A 623 11.23 -35.04 -10.40
N PRO A 624 11.29 -36.20 -11.02
CA PRO A 624 12.56 -36.84 -11.38
C PRO A 624 13.42 -36.04 -12.35
N LEU A 625 12.81 -35.09 -13.08
CA LEU A 625 13.52 -34.18 -13.99
C LEU A 625 14.00 -32.90 -13.30
N TYR A 626 13.42 -32.55 -12.17
CA TYR A 626 13.75 -31.35 -11.39
C TYR A 626 13.96 -31.73 -9.93
N LEU A 627 15.13 -32.26 -9.63
CA LEU A 627 15.55 -32.61 -8.30
C LEU A 627 15.83 -31.34 -7.50
N SER A 628 15.54 -31.30 -6.22
CA SER A 628 15.91 -30.18 -5.37
C SER A 628 16.44 -30.64 -4.01
N ALA A 629 17.40 -29.90 -3.45
CA ALA A 629 17.92 -30.13 -2.12
C ALA A 629 18.29 -28.81 -1.44
N GLY A 630 18.24 -28.75 -0.12
CA GLY A 630 18.73 -27.60 0.63
C GLY A 630 20.26 -27.58 0.72
N ASN A 631 20.78 -26.57 1.42
CA ASN A 631 22.22 -26.40 1.65
C ASN A 631 22.45 -25.90 3.08
N ASN A 632 23.04 -26.75 3.88
CA ASN A 632 23.30 -26.45 5.29
C ASN A 632 24.44 -25.43 5.51
N ASP A 633 25.23 -25.12 4.47
CA ASP A 633 26.36 -24.20 4.56
C ASP A 633 26.01 -22.74 4.19
N LEU A 634 24.74 -22.46 4.01
CA LEU A 634 24.27 -21.12 3.72
C LEU A 634 24.66 -20.11 4.80
N LYS A 635 25.25 -19.00 4.32
CA LYS A 635 25.51 -17.80 5.12
C LYS A 635 24.28 -16.90 5.14
N MET A 636 24.16 -16.14 6.21
CA MET A 636 23.04 -15.21 6.35
C MET A 636 23.09 -14.06 5.34
N PRO A 637 22.05 -13.82 4.55
CA PRO A 637 21.94 -12.65 3.69
C PRO A 637 21.80 -11.36 4.51
N VAL A 638 22.48 -10.31 4.09
CA VAL A 638 22.36 -8.96 4.64
C VAL A 638 21.92 -8.01 3.53
N LYS A 639 20.77 -7.40 3.71
CA LYS A 639 20.22 -6.38 2.82
C LYS A 639 20.47 -5.00 3.41
N ARG A 640 21.02 -4.10 2.60
CA ARG A 640 21.24 -2.69 2.91
C ARG A 640 20.37 -1.85 2.01
N THR A 641 19.53 -1.02 2.58
CA THR A 641 18.61 -0.17 1.82
C THR A 641 18.88 1.29 2.14
N LEU A 642 18.98 2.10 1.09
CA LEU A 642 19.00 3.55 1.16
C LEU A 642 17.72 4.08 0.49
N ASP A 643 16.88 4.77 1.26
CA ASP A 643 15.66 5.44 0.77
C ASP A 643 15.86 6.95 0.89
N LEU A 644 15.74 7.66 -0.23
CA LEU A 644 15.79 9.11 -0.29
C LEU A 644 14.51 9.65 -0.90
N ARG A 645 13.87 10.62 -0.25
CA ARG A 645 12.67 11.28 -0.75
C ARG A 645 12.77 12.78 -0.54
N ALA A 646 12.49 13.54 -1.57
CA ALA A 646 12.41 14.99 -1.51
C ALA A 646 11.09 15.47 -2.11
N GLY A 647 10.40 16.37 -1.43
CA GLY A 647 9.14 16.96 -1.87
C GLY A 647 9.21 18.48 -1.86
N LEU A 648 8.74 19.10 -2.94
CA LEU A 648 8.61 20.54 -3.12
C LEU A 648 7.16 20.88 -3.46
N SER A 649 6.58 21.83 -2.76
CA SER A 649 5.23 22.34 -3.05
C SER A 649 5.32 23.80 -3.49
N PHE A 650 4.62 24.15 -4.56
CA PHE A 650 4.52 25.49 -5.10
C PHE A 650 3.05 25.97 -5.04
N PRO A 651 2.56 26.41 -3.85
CA PRO A 651 1.14 26.70 -3.65
C PRO A 651 0.55 27.74 -4.59
N LYS A 652 1.34 28.79 -4.92
CA LYS A 652 0.89 29.86 -5.84
C LYS A 652 0.57 29.33 -7.24
N ASN A 653 1.28 28.30 -7.66
CA ASN A 653 1.17 27.69 -8.97
C ASN A 653 0.32 26.40 -8.95
N ALA A 654 -0.23 26.03 -7.79
CA ALA A 654 -0.90 24.76 -7.55
C ALA A 654 -0.12 23.58 -8.15
N MET A 655 1.18 23.47 -7.79
CA MET A 655 2.12 22.50 -8.33
C MET A 655 2.90 21.83 -7.22
N SER A 656 3.23 20.56 -7.39
CA SER A 656 4.14 19.80 -6.53
C SER A 656 5.15 19.00 -7.35
N LEU A 657 6.35 18.81 -6.78
CA LEU A 657 7.40 17.97 -7.31
C LEU A 657 7.85 17.02 -6.20
N VAL A 658 7.82 15.72 -6.47
CA VAL A 658 8.33 14.69 -5.56
C VAL A 658 9.39 13.86 -6.29
N MET A 659 10.53 13.71 -5.65
CA MET A 659 11.61 12.86 -6.13
C MET A 659 11.89 11.76 -5.10
N SER A 660 12.08 10.55 -5.55
CA SER A 660 12.45 9.41 -4.72
C SER A 660 13.57 8.59 -5.35
N LEU A 661 14.40 8.02 -4.49
CA LEU A 661 15.45 7.08 -4.85
C LEU A 661 15.49 6.00 -3.76
N ASN A 662 15.31 4.76 -4.17
CA ASN A 662 15.50 3.59 -3.32
C ASN A 662 16.63 2.74 -3.91
N ALA A 663 17.69 2.50 -3.13
CA ALA A 663 18.82 1.67 -3.52
C ALA A 663 18.99 0.53 -2.51
N GLY A 664 18.91 -0.70 -3.00
CA GLY A 664 19.08 -1.92 -2.23
C GLY A 664 20.34 -2.66 -2.66
N PHE A 665 21.18 -3.07 -1.71
CA PHE A 665 22.39 -3.88 -1.94
C PHE A 665 22.29 -5.13 -1.08
N GLN A 666 22.56 -6.29 -1.65
CA GLN A 666 22.45 -7.56 -0.94
C GLN A 666 23.78 -8.32 -0.96
N SER A 667 24.30 -8.62 0.23
CA SER A 667 25.45 -9.51 0.43
C SER A 667 24.94 -10.89 0.82
N ASN A 668 25.62 -11.94 0.36
CA ASN A 668 25.25 -13.33 0.60
C ASN A 668 23.80 -13.65 0.18
N LYS A 669 23.29 -13.01 -0.89
CA LYS A 669 21.97 -13.35 -1.43
C LYS A 669 21.88 -14.85 -1.67
N ILE A 670 20.76 -15.48 -1.31
CA ILE A 670 20.53 -16.87 -1.63
C ILE A 670 19.88 -16.93 -3.00
N VAL A 671 20.52 -17.64 -3.91
CA VAL A 671 20.03 -17.93 -5.27
C VAL A 671 19.98 -19.42 -5.50
N GLN A 672 19.23 -19.86 -6.49
CA GLN A 672 19.24 -21.25 -6.91
C GLN A 672 20.40 -21.49 -7.88
N GLN A 673 21.19 -22.51 -7.62
CA GLN A 673 22.16 -23.07 -8.55
C GLN A 673 21.54 -24.32 -9.17
N THR A 674 21.54 -24.40 -10.49
CA THR A 674 21.01 -25.56 -11.22
C THR A 674 22.17 -26.28 -11.88
N VAL A 675 22.29 -27.57 -11.56
CA VAL A 675 23.27 -28.48 -12.19
C VAL A 675 22.51 -29.46 -13.07
N TYR A 676 22.90 -29.58 -14.33
CA TYR A 676 22.23 -30.42 -15.32
C TYR A 676 22.96 -31.73 -15.56
N TYR A 677 22.23 -32.85 -15.73
CA TYR A 677 22.77 -34.19 -15.95
C TYR A 677 22.55 -34.61 -17.41
N GLN A 678 23.62 -34.60 -18.19
CA GLN A 678 23.63 -35.03 -19.62
C GLN A 678 23.52 -36.53 -19.80
N GLU A 679 23.94 -37.27 -18.75
CA GLU A 679 23.90 -38.75 -18.67
C GLU A 679 23.33 -39.11 -17.28
N ARG A 680 23.01 -40.37 -17.08
CA ARG A 680 22.59 -40.89 -15.79
C ARG A 680 23.77 -40.89 -14.83
N GLU A 681 23.63 -40.16 -13.67
CA GLU A 681 24.68 -39.96 -12.69
C GLU A 681 24.23 -40.35 -11.27
N TYR A 682 25.09 -41.03 -10.54
CA TYR A 682 24.80 -41.39 -9.15
C TYR A 682 25.24 -40.29 -8.19
N LEU A 683 24.27 -39.75 -7.48
CA LEU A 683 24.47 -38.69 -6.48
C LEU A 683 24.80 -39.35 -5.13
N GLU A 684 26.10 -39.54 -4.83
CA GLU A 684 26.56 -40.21 -3.59
C GLU A 684 25.99 -39.58 -2.32
N GLU A 685 25.89 -38.24 -2.30
CA GLU A 685 25.37 -37.48 -1.15
C GLU A 685 23.93 -37.87 -0.78
N TYR A 686 23.13 -38.26 -1.77
CA TYR A 686 21.70 -38.56 -1.60
C TYR A 686 21.36 -40.04 -1.82
N GLY A 687 22.30 -40.86 -2.29
CA GLY A 687 22.03 -42.26 -2.62
C GLY A 687 21.01 -42.46 -3.76
N TYR A 688 20.96 -41.51 -4.70
CA TYR A 688 19.95 -41.41 -5.77
C TYR A 688 20.59 -41.31 -7.15
N TYR A 689 19.97 -41.90 -8.15
CA TYR A 689 20.40 -41.74 -9.55
C TYR A 689 19.65 -40.59 -10.19
N ALA A 690 20.36 -39.51 -10.55
CA ALA A 690 19.85 -38.49 -11.44
C ALA A 690 19.78 -39.03 -12.89
N GLU A 691 18.62 -39.00 -13.49
CA GLU A 691 18.43 -39.49 -14.85
C GLU A 691 18.93 -38.48 -15.88
N LYS A 692 19.29 -38.98 -17.09
CA LYS A 692 19.61 -38.13 -18.22
C LYS A 692 18.49 -37.13 -18.48
N GLY A 693 18.82 -35.88 -18.62
CA GLY A 693 17.84 -34.81 -18.82
C GLY A 693 17.25 -34.22 -17.54
N SER A 694 17.66 -34.70 -16.36
CA SER A 694 17.29 -34.11 -15.08
C SER A 694 18.23 -32.98 -14.68
N CYS A 695 17.80 -32.20 -13.71
CA CYS A 695 18.63 -31.18 -13.05
C CYS A 695 18.48 -31.24 -11.54
N LEU A 696 19.52 -30.82 -10.82
CA LEU A 696 19.52 -30.63 -9.37
C LEU A 696 19.57 -29.13 -9.08
N VAL A 697 18.59 -28.63 -8.34
CA VAL A 697 18.48 -27.24 -7.92
C VAL A 697 18.83 -27.12 -6.45
N ARG A 698 19.84 -26.32 -6.12
CA ARG A 698 20.30 -26.10 -4.72
C ARG A 698 20.42 -24.60 -4.41
N PRO A 699 20.07 -24.16 -3.19
CA PRO A 699 20.33 -22.79 -2.78
C PRO A 699 21.81 -22.59 -2.44
N VAL A 700 22.39 -21.51 -2.97
CA VAL A 700 23.77 -21.10 -2.71
C VAL A 700 23.84 -19.60 -2.44
N ASN A 701 24.89 -19.14 -1.73
CA ASN A 701 25.09 -17.72 -1.51
C ASN A 701 25.85 -17.07 -2.68
N ILE A 702 25.37 -15.92 -3.10
CA ILE A 702 26.04 -15.07 -4.09
C ILE A 702 26.04 -13.62 -3.61
N SER A 703 27.03 -12.83 -4.03
CA SER A 703 27.11 -11.40 -3.71
C SER A 703 27.10 -10.56 -4.98
N GLY A 704 26.74 -9.27 -4.85
CA GLY A 704 26.71 -8.33 -5.98
C GLY A 704 25.31 -8.05 -6.52
N ALA A 705 24.25 -8.62 -5.90
CA ALA A 705 22.88 -8.24 -6.22
C ALA A 705 22.60 -6.82 -5.71
N TYR A 706 21.98 -6.00 -6.57
CA TYR A 706 21.48 -4.68 -6.17
C TYR A 706 20.23 -4.31 -6.97
N ASN A 707 19.44 -3.41 -6.40
CA ASN A 707 18.36 -2.74 -7.12
C ASN A 707 18.41 -1.23 -6.87
N LEU A 708 18.07 -0.48 -7.89
CA LEU A 708 17.96 0.97 -7.86
C LEU A 708 16.60 1.36 -8.47
N VAL A 709 15.75 1.99 -7.68
CA VAL A 709 14.43 2.49 -8.12
C VAL A 709 14.40 3.98 -7.90
N SER A 710 14.19 4.75 -8.94
CA SER A 710 14.04 6.20 -8.85
C SER A 710 12.75 6.65 -9.53
N ALA A 711 12.11 7.67 -8.95
CA ALA A 711 10.92 8.27 -9.52
C ALA A 711 10.95 9.79 -9.36
N ILE A 712 10.44 10.48 -10.39
CA ILE A 712 10.18 11.92 -10.39
C ILE A 712 8.71 12.12 -10.74
N ASN A 713 7.95 12.70 -9.80
CA ASN A 713 6.53 13.00 -9.98
C ASN A 713 6.32 14.51 -9.98
N LEU A 714 5.70 15.01 -11.02
CA LEU A 714 5.31 16.43 -11.17
C LEU A 714 3.80 16.51 -11.31
N ASP A 715 3.14 17.15 -10.36
CA ASP A 715 1.70 17.38 -10.38
C ASP A 715 1.42 18.86 -10.56
N LYS A 716 0.47 19.19 -11.44
CA LYS A 716 0.03 20.56 -11.75
C LYS A 716 -1.47 20.64 -11.92
N TYR A 717 -2.12 21.45 -11.10
CA TYR A 717 -3.53 21.79 -11.29
C TYR A 717 -3.72 23.08 -12.08
N PHE A 718 -4.62 23.05 -13.07
CA PHE A 718 -5.00 24.16 -13.93
C PHE A 718 -6.42 24.63 -13.56
N SER A 719 -6.50 25.72 -12.77
CA SER A 719 -7.79 26.22 -12.27
C SER A 719 -8.72 26.72 -13.38
N SER A 720 -8.16 27.24 -14.47
CA SER A 720 -8.95 27.77 -15.60
C SER A 720 -9.76 26.73 -16.35
N ILE A 721 -9.28 25.48 -16.39
CA ILE A 721 -9.92 24.36 -17.09
C ILE A 721 -10.31 23.23 -16.13
N HIS A 722 -10.17 23.46 -14.82
CA HIS A 722 -10.45 22.48 -13.76
C HIS A 722 -9.82 21.10 -14.03
N SER A 723 -8.56 21.11 -14.44
CA SER A 723 -7.84 19.90 -14.84
C SER A 723 -6.56 19.71 -14.03
N ASP A 724 -6.21 18.47 -13.84
CA ASP A 724 -4.99 18.03 -13.18
C ASP A 724 -4.11 17.28 -14.17
N LEU A 725 -2.82 17.60 -14.18
CA LEU A 725 -1.79 16.90 -14.94
C LEU A 725 -0.75 16.35 -13.98
N SER A 726 -0.55 15.05 -14.02
CA SER A 726 0.51 14.34 -13.30
C SER A 726 1.45 13.68 -14.29
N LEU A 727 2.74 13.97 -14.18
CA LEU A 727 3.81 13.33 -14.94
C LEU A 727 4.69 12.54 -14.01
N THR A 728 4.89 11.28 -14.30
CA THR A 728 5.78 10.39 -13.56
C THR A 728 6.83 9.83 -14.49
N LEU A 729 8.09 10.02 -14.14
CA LEU A 729 9.24 9.38 -14.76
C LEU A 729 9.80 8.38 -13.77
N ASP A 730 9.83 7.11 -14.12
CA ASP A 730 10.42 6.05 -13.32
C ASP A 730 11.62 5.44 -14.02
N TYR A 731 12.63 5.14 -13.25
CA TYR A 731 13.77 4.33 -13.67
C TYR A 731 14.03 3.26 -12.62
N ASN A 732 14.07 2.03 -13.08
CA ASN A 732 14.41 0.88 -12.25
C ASN A 732 15.58 0.14 -12.89
N ARG A 733 16.59 -0.19 -12.08
CA ARG A 733 17.71 -1.05 -12.47
C ARG A 733 17.89 -2.13 -11.42
N SER A 734 17.90 -3.38 -11.85
CA SER A 734 18.29 -4.51 -11.01
C SER A 734 19.47 -5.25 -11.58
N SER A 735 20.31 -5.75 -10.68
CA SER A 735 21.42 -6.65 -10.98
C SER A 735 21.20 -7.94 -10.22
N GLU A 736 20.98 -9.01 -10.96
CA GLU A 736 20.65 -10.33 -10.43
C GLU A 736 21.75 -11.33 -10.83
N PRO A 737 22.77 -11.52 -9.97
CA PRO A 737 23.74 -12.57 -10.21
C PRO A 737 23.10 -13.94 -9.94
N PHE A 738 23.45 -14.94 -10.77
CA PHE A 738 22.98 -16.32 -10.67
C PHE A 738 24.04 -17.30 -11.16
N PHE A 739 23.77 -18.60 -11.02
CA PHE A 739 24.67 -19.64 -11.51
C PHE A 739 23.97 -20.50 -12.58
N ILE A 740 24.70 -20.79 -13.66
CA ILE A 740 24.44 -21.91 -14.59
C ILE A 740 25.55 -22.90 -14.33
N GLU A 741 25.18 -24.09 -13.83
CA GLU A 741 26.15 -25.07 -13.29
C GLU A 741 27.07 -24.42 -12.24
N THR A 742 28.35 -24.27 -12.53
CA THR A 742 29.33 -23.60 -11.65
C THR A 742 29.66 -22.18 -12.10
N ASP A 743 29.26 -21.79 -13.30
CA ASP A 743 29.61 -20.49 -13.87
C ASP A 743 28.67 -19.39 -13.39
N ARG A 744 29.28 -18.29 -12.99
CA ARG A 744 28.58 -17.12 -12.49
C ARG A 744 28.22 -16.20 -13.65
N HIS A 745 26.95 -15.89 -13.74
CA HIS A 745 26.37 -14.93 -14.68
C HIS A 745 25.73 -13.77 -13.93
N THR A 746 25.49 -12.66 -14.63
CA THR A 746 24.77 -11.50 -14.07
C THR A 746 23.77 -10.99 -15.08
N GLU A 747 22.51 -11.03 -14.69
CA GLU A 747 21.42 -10.39 -15.42
C GLU A 747 21.24 -8.97 -14.96
N LEU A 748 21.20 -8.03 -15.89
CA LEU A 748 20.90 -6.62 -15.67
C LEU A 748 19.57 -6.32 -16.33
N ASN A 749 18.61 -5.82 -15.54
CA ASN A 749 17.34 -5.34 -16.05
C ASN A 749 17.26 -3.83 -15.83
N ASP A 750 17.04 -3.10 -16.91
CA ASP A 750 16.79 -1.66 -16.91
C ASP A 750 15.36 -1.40 -17.40
N THR A 751 14.56 -0.74 -16.58
CA THR A 751 13.20 -0.31 -16.95
C THR A 751 13.08 1.18 -16.88
N TYR A 752 12.57 1.79 -17.95
CA TYR A 752 12.27 3.21 -18.06
C TYR A 752 10.77 3.36 -18.30
N SER A 753 10.08 4.14 -17.51
CA SER A 753 8.67 4.43 -17.79
C SER A 753 8.35 5.91 -17.67
N LEU A 754 7.47 6.33 -18.56
CA LEU A 754 6.86 7.66 -18.58
C LEU A 754 5.35 7.47 -18.50
N LEU A 755 4.76 7.90 -17.41
CA LEU A 755 3.32 7.92 -17.22
C LEU A 755 2.85 9.37 -17.18
N CYS A 756 1.85 9.67 -18.00
CA CYS A 756 1.15 10.94 -17.99
C CYS A 756 -0.30 10.69 -17.59
N MET A 757 -0.77 11.35 -16.57
CA MET A 757 -2.18 11.29 -16.17
C MET A 757 -2.79 12.68 -16.29
N PHE A 758 -3.77 12.80 -17.16
CA PHE A 758 -4.57 14.00 -17.33
C PHE A 758 -6.00 13.73 -16.84
N LYS A 759 -6.46 14.55 -15.89
CA LYS A 759 -7.83 14.49 -15.37
C LYS A 759 -8.51 15.83 -15.61
N MET A 760 -9.69 15.80 -16.20
CA MET A 760 -10.56 16.96 -16.35
C MET A 760 -11.88 16.69 -15.65
N ASN A 761 -12.30 17.63 -14.79
CA ASN A 761 -13.54 17.52 -14.04
C ASN A 761 -14.40 18.77 -14.26
N SER A 762 -15.63 18.54 -14.66
CA SER A 762 -16.66 19.57 -14.73
C SER A 762 -17.95 19.06 -14.09
N GLU A 763 -18.97 19.88 -14.06
CA GLU A 763 -20.28 19.49 -13.50
C GLU A 763 -20.98 18.40 -14.32
N LYS A 764 -20.63 18.23 -15.61
CA LYS A 764 -21.27 17.28 -16.52
C LYS A 764 -20.31 16.27 -17.14
N HIS A 765 -19.02 16.52 -17.11
CA HIS A 765 -18.01 15.69 -17.77
C HIS A 765 -16.83 15.41 -16.83
N GLN A 766 -16.43 14.17 -16.76
CA GLN A 766 -15.17 13.75 -16.15
C GLN A 766 -14.41 12.93 -17.18
N LEU A 767 -13.16 13.28 -17.40
CA LEU A 767 -12.25 12.57 -18.28
C LEU A 767 -10.99 12.26 -17.48
N MET A 768 -10.58 11.01 -17.51
CA MET A 768 -9.26 10.57 -17.07
C MET A 768 -8.57 9.91 -18.26
N PHE A 769 -7.39 10.39 -18.61
CA PHE A 769 -6.62 9.93 -19.73
C PHE A 769 -5.20 9.64 -19.27
N ILE A 770 -4.77 8.39 -19.40
CA ILE A 770 -3.51 7.88 -18.84
C ILE A 770 -2.74 7.13 -19.92
N PRO A 771 -1.98 7.82 -20.78
CA PRO A 771 -0.96 7.19 -21.59
C PRO A 771 0.27 6.84 -20.75
N GLU A 772 0.82 5.68 -21.02
CA GLU A 772 2.07 5.22 -20.43
C GLU A 772 2.96 4.65 -21.52
N LEU A 773 4.25 4.89 -21.41
CA LEU A 773 5.28 4.30 -22.24
C LEU A 773 6.32 3.66 -21.35
N SER A 774 6.47 2.35 -21.47
CA SER A 774 7.50 1.59 -20.75
C SER A 774 8.50 1.00 -21.73
N TYR A 775 9.79 1.09 -21.41
CA TYR A 775 10.87 0.48 -22.15
C TYR A 775 11.72 -0.35 -21.19
N VAL A 776 11.92 -1.60 -21.54
CA VAL A 776 12.69 -2.58 -20.76
C VAL A 776 13.87 -3.07 -21.58
N GLU A 777 15.03 -3.16 -20.94
CA GLU A 777 16.24 -3.78 -21.47
C GLU A 777 16.74 -4.85 -20.49
N ASP A 778 16.95 -6.06 -20.98
CA ASP A 778 17.60 -7.13 -20.25
C ASP A 778 18.94 -7.46 -20.92
N ALA A 779 19.99 -7.46 -20.14
CA ALA A 779 21.34 -7.77 -20.59
C ALA A 779 21.94 -8.90 -19.73
N LEU A 780 22.59 -9.85 -20.38
CA LEU A 780 23.36 -10.90 -19.75
C LEU A 780 24.85 -10.61 -19.89
N ASP A 781 25.57 -10.57 -18.75
CA ASP A 781 27.01 -10.29 -18.70
C ASP A 781 27.43 -9.03 -19.49
N GLY A 782 26.45 -8.12 -19.66
CA GLY A 782 26.62 -6.84 -20.34
C GLY A 782 26.22 -6.85 -21.83
N GLU A 783 25.80 -7.97 -22.38
CA GLU A 783 25.28 -8.07 -23.75
C GLU A 783 23.73 -8.00 -23.72
N LEU A 784 23.15 -7.15 -24.58
CA LEU A 784 21.70 -7.00 -24.69
C LEU A 784 21.08 -8.30 -25.25
N SER A 785 20.16 -8.89 -24.49
CA SER A 785 19.49 -10.14 -24.86
C SER A 785 18.02 -9.94 -25.20
N TYR A 786 17.34 -9.04 -24.50
CA TYR A 786 15.95 -8.74 -24.71
C TYR A 786 15.68 -7.25 -24.54
N SER A 787 14.79 -6.73 -25.36
CA SER A 787 14.24 -5.39 -25.16
C SER A 787 12.79 -5.34 -25.58
N SER A 788 11.99 -4.53 -24.87
CA SER A 788 10.59 -4.31 -25.20
C SER A 788 10.20 -2.86 -25.02
N LEU A 789 9.40 -2.36 -25.97
CA LEU A 789 8.71 -1.07 -25.86
C LEU A 789 7.21 -1.34 -25.73
N SER A 790 6.65 -0.90 -24.61
CA SER A 790 5.26 -1.22 -24.24
C SER A 790 4.45 0.06 -24.01
N PRO A 791 3.80 0.62 -25.07
CA PRO A 791 2.83 1.69 -24.90
C PRO A 791 1.52 1.14 -24.33
N SER A 792 0.94 1.87 -23.39
CA SER A 792 -0.40 1.63 -22.88
C SER A 792 -1.22 2.91 -22.82
N LEU A 793 -2.54 2.77 -22.90
CA LEU A 793 -3.50 3.86 -22.78
C LEU A 793 -4.70 3.37 -21.97
N SER A 794 -4.98 4.02 -20.85
CA SER A 794 -6.25 3.92 -20.15
C SER A 794 -7.01 5.24 -20.28
N ALA A 795 -8.28 5.19 -20.69
CA ALA A 795 -9.13 6.36 -20.79
C ALA A 795 -10.49 6.07 -20.17
N GLU A 796 -10.87 6.86 -19.18
CA GLU A 796 -12.19 6.80 -18.57
C GLU A 796 -12.95 8.09 -18.87
N TYR A 797 -14.19 7.97 -19.29
CA TYR A 797 -15.06 9.09 -19.56
C TYR A 797 -16.42 8.89 -18.92
N THR A 798 -16.81 9.87 -18.12
CA THR A 798 -18.15 9.93 -17.53
C THR A 798 -18.85 11.19 -18.01
N GLN A 799 -20.10 11.04 -18.48
CA GLN A 799 -20.94 12.16 -18.94
C GLN A 799 -22.30 12.13 -18.27
N ARG A 800 -22.71 13.27 -17.67
CA ARG A 800 -24.08 13.52 -17.25
C ARG A 800 -24.89 14.07 -18.44
N ILE A 801 -25.94 13.35 -18.81
CA ILE A 801 -26.85 13.70 -19.88
C ILE A 801 -28.17 14.13 -19.25
N GLY A 802 -28.43 15.43 -19.20
CA GLY A 802 -29.52 15.99 -18.42
C GLY A 802 -29.32 15.78 -16.92
N GLU A 803 -30.42 15.64 -16.17
CA GLU A 803 -30.42 15.46 -14.71
C GLU A 803 -30.43 13.97 -14.29
N HIS A 804 -30.81 13.08 -15.21
CA HIS A 804 -31.18 11.71 -14.86
C HIS A 804 -30.36 10.62 -15.56
N PHE A 805 -29.54 10.95 -16.56
CA PHE A 805 -28.77 9.93 -17.25
C PHE A 805 -27.26 10.15 -17.06
N GLU A 806 -26.53 9.06 -16.96
CA GLU A 806 -25.08 9.06 -16.87
C GLU A 806 -24.51 7.97 -17.78
N PHE A 807 -23.63 8.38 -18.68
CA PHE A 807 -22.84 7.48 -19.51
C PHE A 807 -21.46 7.32 -18.91
N ASN A 808 -20.96 6.09 -18.82
CA ASN A 808 -19.58 5.78 -18.46
C ASN A 808 -18.97 4.92 -19.56
N GLY A 809 -17.76 5.25 -19.98
CA GLY A 809 -16.94 4.49 -20.90
C GLY A 809 -15.53 4.32 -20.35
N HIS A 810 -14.96 3.14 -20.49
CA HIS A 810 -13.58 2.83 -20.13
C HIS A 810 -12.93 2.11 -21.32
N LEU A 811 -11.85 2.68 -21.83
CA LEU A 811 -11.00 2.14 -22.87
C LEU A 811 -9.64 1.79 -22.27
N TYR A 812 -9.18 0.59 -22.52
CA TYR A 812 -7.81 0.18 -22.23
C TYR A 812 -7.18 -0.43 -23.46
N ALA A 813 -6.06 0.15 -23.91
CA ALA A 813 -5.26 -0.33 -25.01
C ALA A 813 -3.83 -0.60 -24.51
N TYR A 814 -3.26 -1.69 -24.94
CA TYR A 814 -1.89 -2.06 -24.62
C TYR A 814 -1.24 -2.74 -25.81
N ALA A 815 0.03 -2.45 -26.06
CA ALA A 815 0.85 -3.16 -27.03
C ALA A 815 2.26 -3.40 -26.45
N SER A 816 2.92 -4.43 -26.92
CA SER A 816 4.31 -4.72 -26.62
C SER A 816 5.05 -5.02 -27.92
N PHE A 817 6.10 -4.25 -28.17
CA PHE A 817 6.99 -4.43 -29.32
C PHE A 817 8.35 -4.85 -28.80
N THR A 818 8.81 -6.00 -29.21
CA THR A 818 10.05 -6.61 -28.71
C THR A 818 11.07 -6.82 -29.81
N ASN A 819 12.35 -6.95 -29.45
CA ASN A 819 13.40 -7.37 -30.39
C ASN A 819 13.21 -8.83 -30.89
N LYS A 820 12.32 -9.62 -30.24
CA LYS A 820 11.88 -10.96 -30.66
C LYS A 820 10.46 -10.84 -31.22
N LYS A 821 10.31 -10.65 -32.52
CA LYS A 821 9.06 -10.29 -33.20
C LYS A 821 7.88 -11.23 -32.91
N ASP A 822 8.15 -12.51 -32.66
CA ASP A 822 7.13 -13.51 -32.35
C ASP A 822 6.44 -13.28 -31.01
N LEU A 823 7.00 -12.41 -30.18
CA LEU A 823 6.46 -12.01 -28.87
C LEU A 823 5.71 -10.68 -28.90
N ASN A 824 5.60 -10.05 -30.06
CA ASN A 824 4.82 -8.82 -30.19
C ASN A 824 3.34 -9.10 -30.04
N TYR A 825 2.65 -8.23 -29.31
CA TYR A 825 1.21 -8.34 -29.14
C TYR A 825 0.54 -6.99 -28.87
N SER A 826 -0.77 -6.98 -29.06
CA SER A 826 -1.60 -5.84 -28.69
C SER A 826 -2.96 -6.30 -28.18
N ASN A 827 -3.53 -5.50 -27.30
CA ASN A 827 -4.84 -5.74 -26.72
C ASN A 827 -5.63 -4.43 -26.62
N LEU A 828 -6.94 -4.52 -26.87
CA LEU A 828 -7.87 -3.40 -26.76
C LEU A 828 -9.12 -3.88 -26.04
N THR A 829 -9.42 -3.29 -24.89
CA THR A 829 -10.63 -3.57 -24.10
C THR A 829 -11.49 -2.33 -24.03
N LEU A 830 -12.79 -2.48 -24.24
CA LEU A 830 -13.79 -1.43 -24.11
C LEU A 830 -14.90 -1.90 -23.19
N ASP A 831 -15.14 -1.13 -22.14
CA ASP A 831 -16.29 -1.26 -21.26
C ASP A 831 -17.18 -0.03 -21.39
N SER A 832 -18.49 -0.19 -21.31
CA SER A 832 -19.40 0.95 -21.27
C SER A 832 -20.65 0.66 -20.44
N SER A 833 -21.25 1.71 -19.91
CA SER A 833 -22.54 1.64 -19.25
C SER A 833 -23.35 2.90 -19.42
N LEU A 834 -24.67 2.73 -19.49
CA LEU A 834 -25.65 3.81 -19.44
C LEU A 834 -26.49 3.62 -18.18
N SER A 835 -26.54 4.62 -17.34
CA SER A 835 -27.29 4.60 -16.08
C SER A 835 -28.41 5.61 -16.08
N TRP A 836 -29.56 5.21 -15.55
CA TRP A 836 -30.67 6.09 -15.22
C TRP A 836 -30.67 6.34 -13.71
N LEU A 837 -30.63 7.61 -13.34
CA LEU A 837 -30.58 8.11 -11.98
C LEU A 837 -31.93 8.69 -11.60
N PHE A 838 -32.48 8.28 -10.47
CA PHE A 838 -33.81 8.70 -10.05
C PHE A 838 -33.95 8.71 -8.52
N GLY A 839 -35.11 9.17 -8.04
CA GLY A 839 -35.36 9.34 -6.62
C GLY A 839 -34.78 10.65 -6.08
N LYS A 840 -35.01 10.90 -4.78
CA LYS A 840 -34.52 12.11 -4.12
C LYS A 840 -32.98 12.11 -4.09
N ASP A 841 -32.37 13.19 -4.52
CA ASP A 841 -30.89 13.34 -4.62
C ASP A 841 -30.23 12.25 -5.49
N ASN A 842 -30.92 11.71 -6.52
CA ASN A 842 -30.40 10.68 -7.44
C ASN A 842 -29.90 9.41 -6.70
N ARG A 843 -30.57 9.01 -5.64
CA ARG A 843 -30.16 7.90 -4.77
C ARG A 843 -30.34 6.52 -5.38
N CYS A 844 -31.16 6.42 -6.42
CA CYS A 844 -31.37 5.18 -7.15
C CYS A 844 -30.70 5.25 -8.50
N ARG A 845 -30.04 4.18 -8.91
CA ARG A 845 -29.40 4.04 -10.21
C ARG A 845 -29.77 2.69 -10.82
N VAL A 846 -30.25 2.70 -12.05
CA VAL A 846 -30.37 1.50 -12.89
C VAL A 846 -29.39 1.65 -14.04
N SER A 847 -28.53 0.65 -14.24
CA SER A 847 -27.48 0.68 -15.26
C SER A 847 -27.64 -0.50 -16.20
N VAL A 848 -27.46 -0.27 -17.49
CA VAL A 848 -27.18 -1.32 -18.47
C VAL A 848 -25.70 -1.22 -18.80
N PHE A 849 -24.98 -2.33 -18.74
CA PHE A 849 -23.53 -2.35 -18.96
C PHE A 849 -23.09 -3.43 -19.94
N GLY A 850 -22.03 -3.13 -20.65
CA GLY A 850 -21.25 -4.08 -21.43
C GLY A 850 -19.79 -4.01 -21.03
N LYS A 851 -19.19 -5.17 -20.74
CA LYS A 851 -17.78 -5.31 -20.40
C LYS A 851 -17.06 -6.14 -21.47
N ASN A 852 -15.81 -5.81 -21.72
CA ASN A 852 -14.97 -6.43 -22.74
C ASN A 852 -15.67 -6.50 -24.10
N LEU A 853 -16.26 -5.38 -24.55
CA LEU A 853 -17.05 -5.29 -25.80
C LEU A 853 -16.23 -5.65 -27.04
N THR A 854 -14.93 -5.45 -27.01
CA THR A 854 -13.99 -5.84 -28.06
C THR A 854 -13.76 -7.34 -28.12
N ASN A 855 -14.11 -8.09 -27.06
CA ASN A 855 -13.83 -9.52 -26.92
C ASN A 855 -12.34 -9.83 -27.07
N SER A 856 -11.52 -8.97 -26.52
CA SER A 856 -10.08 -9.09 -26.62
C SER A 856 -9.56 -10.21 -25.73
N LEU A 857 -8.59 -10.97 -26.24
CA LEU A 857 -7.93 -12.04 -25.54
C LEU A 857 -6.96 -11.44 -24.52
N GLY A 858 -7.37 -11.35 -23.27
CA GLY A 858 -6.59 -10.69 -22.20
C GLY A 858 -5.92 -11.64 -21.22
N GLY A 859 -5.75 -12.91 -21.55
CA GLY A 859 -5.29 -13.93 -20.60
C GLY A 859 -3.90 -14.52 -20.86
N TRP A 860 -3.04 -13.85 -21.63
CA TRP A 860 -1.72 -14.39 -21.91
C TRP A 860 -0.60 -13.43 -21.50
N SER A 861 0.54 -13.98 -21.16
CA SER A 861 1.75 -13.25 -20.79
C SER A 861 2.98 -13.97 -21.34
N ASN A 862 3.98 -13.20 -21.73
CA ASN A 862 5.29 -13.71 -22.09
C ASN A 862 6.30 -13.31 -21.01
N SER A 863 7.17 -14.25 -20.69
CA SER A 863 8.37 -13.99 -19.87
C SER A 863 9.58 -14.44 -20.68
N VAL A 864 10.56 -13.57 -20.76
CA VAL A 864 11.81 -13.85 -21.44
C VAL A 864 12.92 -13.79 -20.42
N THR A 865 13.62 -14.88 -20.27
CA THR A 865 14.88 -14.97 -19.52
C THR A 865 16.01 -15.33 -20.47
N GLN A 866 17.21 -15.34 -19.97
CA GLN A 866 18.37 -15.75 -20.76
C GLN A 866 18.33 -17.23 -21.14
N GLN A 867 17.66 -18.04 -20.33
CA GLN A 867 17.62 -19.49 -20.50
C GLN A 867 16.40 -19.96 -21.28
N PHE A 868 15.29 -19.22 -21.27
CA PHE A 868 14.07 -19.63 -21.95
C PHE A 868 13.14 -18.45 -22.28
N VAL A 869 12.25 -18.71 -23.23
CA VAL A 869 11.05 -17.90 -23.51
C VAL A 869 9.85 -18.70 -23.05
N GLN A 870 9.08 -18.13 -22.15
CA GLN A 870 7.85 -18.71 -21.61
C GLN A 870 6.64 -17.98 -22.16
N HIS A 871 5.68 -18.72 -22.64
CA HIS A 871 4.38 -18.23 -23.05
C HIS A 871 3.31 -18.87 -22.16
N VAL A 872 2.51 -18.06 -21.48
CA VAL A 872 1.45 -18.50 -20.59
C VAL A 872 0.13 -17.98 -21.09
N THR A 873 -0.83 -18.88 -21.32
CA THR A 873 -2.21 -18.55 -21.68
C THR A 873 -3.13 -18.95 -20.55
N ASN A 874 -3.87 -17.98 -20.02
CA ASN A 874 -4.91 -18.19 -19.02
C ASN A 874 -6.29 -18.07 -19.68
N GLN A 875 -7.23 -18.90 -19.28
CA GLN A 875 -8.61 -18.70 -19.67
C GLN A 875 -9.18 -17.43 -19.03
N TYR A 876 -9.95 -16.67 -19.77
CA TYR A 876 -10.56 -15.42 -19.32
C TYR A 876 -12.04 -15.37 -19.67
N LEU A 877 -12.76 -14.47 -18.99
CA LEU A 877 -14.17 -14.22 -19.24
C LEU A 877 -14.31 -13.36 -20.52
N GLY A 878 -15.11 -13.82 -21.48
CA GLY A 878 -15.42 -13.09 -22.71
C GLY A 878 -16.32 -11.88 -22.47
N ARG A 879 -17.02 -11.41 -23.52
CA ARG A 879 -17.98 -10.28 -23.41
C ARG A 879 -19.02 -10.54 -22.35
N GLN A 880 -19.31 -9.49 -21.59
CA GLN A 880 -20.38 -9.53 -20.58
C GLN A 880 -21.38 -8.42 -20.86
N PHE A 881 -22.67 -8.72 -20.77
CA PHE A 881 -23.74 -7.75 -20.82
C PHE A 881 -24.62 -7.93 -19.61
N GLY A 882 -25.06 -6.84 -19.01
CA GLY A 882 -25.86 -6.97 -17.80
C GLY A 882 -26.62 -5.72 -17.41
N ILE A 883 -27.38 -5.88 -16.36
CA ILE A 883 -28.15 -4.81 -15.72
C ILE A 883 -27.71 -4.72 -14.26
N GLY A 884 -27.56 -3.51 -13.79
CA GLY A 884 -27.23 -3.21 -12.40
C GLY A 884 -28.28 -2.30 -11.77
N PHE A 885 -28.53 -2.50 -10.49
CA PHE A 885 -29.29 -1.59 -9.65
C PHE A 885 -28.45 -1.19 -8.46
N THR A 886 -28.36 0.10 -8.18
CA THR A 886 -27.67 0.64 -7.01
C THR A 886 -28.59 1.57 -6.26
N TYR A 887 -28.66 1.39 -4.93
CA TYR A 887 -29.38 2.28 -4.03
C TYR A 887 -28.43 2.80 -2.95
N ILE A 888 -28.34 4.11 -2.82
CA ILE A 888 -27.50 4.77 -1.82
C ILE A 888 -28.40 5.62 -0.92
N PHE A 889 -28.46 5.28 0.36
CA PHE A 889 -29.14 6.07 1.38
C PHE A 889 -28.12 6.60 2.37
N SER A 890 -28.14 7.90 2.57
CA SER A 890 -27.32 8.56 3.60
C SER A 890 -28.22 9.51 4.40
N LYS A 891 -28.23 9.36 5.72
CA LYS A 891 -28.90 10.27 6.67
C LYS A 891 -27.84 10.88 7.58
N ARG A 892 -27.92 12.19 7.78
CA ARG A 892 -26.97 12.99 8.54
C ARG A 892 -27.62 13.71 9.68
#